data_77fc173b90d9e4fae3fc0697549593f8
#
_entry.id   77fc173b90d9e4fae3fc0697549593f8
#
_cell.length_a   1.000
_cell.length_b   1.000
_cell.length_c   1.000
_cell.angle_alpha   90.00
_cell.angle_beta   90.00
_cell.angle_gamma   90.00
#
_symmetry.space_group_name_H-M   'P 1'
#
loop_
_entity.id
_entity.type
_entity.pdbx_description
1 polymer ?
#
loop_
_entity_poly.entity_id
_entity_poly.type
_entity_poly.pdbx_seq_one_letter_code
_entity_poly.pdbx_strand_id
1 'polypeptide(L)'
;MALTAAQKSQIAAWYKALQQQIPDFIPRAPQRQMIAEVAKTLGGDEGRHLAIEAPTGVGKTLSYLIPGIAIAREEQKTLVVSTANVALQDQIFSKDLPLLRKIIPELRFTAAFGRGRYVCPRNLAALSTDSASQGDLLAFLDDELTPNSKEEQQRCAKLKADLDSYKWDGLRDHTDQAIEDSLWSRLSTDKASCLNRNCHYYRECPFFVARREIQEAEVVVANHALVMAALESESVLPEPKHLLLVLDEGHHLPDVARDALEMSADISAPWTRLQLDLFSKLVATCREQFRPKTVPPLSTPERLNNHCEEVYELVATMNRIVGLLLPPGEESEFRFPMGELPQEVMEICERLAKLTENLRGLAELFLNDLSEKTGSHDIVRLHRVLLQMNRALGHFEAQSKLWRLASLAHASGAPVSKWVTRETREGQPHIFFHCVGIRVSDQLEKLIWRQVPHVVVTSATLRSLNSFARLQEMSGLRDKAGDRFVTLDSPFNHFEQGKLVIPRLRHEPLMEHEEAHLAEMAAYFRAEYKKGEHKGMLVLFASNRAMQTFLSFVPDLRLGLLVQGDQPRYRLVELHRKKVEQGEASVLVGLQSFAEGLDLKGELLSQVHIHKIAFPPVDSPVVVTEGEWLKSLKRYPFEVQSLPAASFNLIQQVGRLIRSHSCWGEIVIYDRRLLTKSYGKRLLDALPVFAIEQPEAPEALIKPAPAKRAAAGRKGAPARRRNTYR
;
A
#
# COMPACT_ATOMS: atom_id res chain seq x y z
N MET A 1 16.54 15.51 -24.84
CA MET A 1 17.92 15.45 -25.49
C MET A 1 18.11 14.01 -25.94
N ALA A 2 18.76 13.78 -27.08
CA ALA A 2 19.02 12.43 -27.56
C ALA A 2 20.08 11.74 -26.67
N LEU A 3 19.96 10.42 -26.47
CA LEU A 3 20.95 9.60 -25.79
C LEU A 3 22.34 9.84 -26.38
N THR A 4 23.30 10.20 -25.54
CA THR A 4 24.67 10.42 -25.96
C THR A 4 25.37 9.13 -26.38
N ALA A 5 26.43 9.23 -27.18
CA ALA A 5 27.25 8.06 -27.52
C ALA A 5 27.90 7.43 -26.27
N ALA A 6 28.23 8.26 -25.26
CA ALA A 6 28.79 7.82 -24.00
C ALA A 6 27.78 6.98 -23.20
N GLN A 7 26.54 7.45 -23.07
CA GLN A 7 25.47 6.70 -22.40
C GLN A 7 25.21 5.34 -23.07
N LYS A 8 25.11 5.33 -24.41
CA LYS A 8 24.90 4.07 -25.17
C LYS A 8 26.06 3.09 -24.98
N SER A 9 27.28 3.57 -25.02
CA SER A 9 28.49 2.74 -24.81
C SER A 9 28.54 2.19 -23.39
N GLN A 10 28.22 3.01 -22.40
CA GLN A 10 28.21 2.63 -20.97
C GLN A 10 27.15 1.58 -20.67
N ILE A 11 25.93 1.76 -21.16
CA ILE A 11 24.81 0.79 -21.01
C ILE A 11 25.22 -0.56 -21.62
N ALA A 12 25.79 -0.56 -22.83
CA ALA A 12 26.23 -1.78 -23.50
C ALA A 12 27.36 -2.46 -22.75
N ALA A 13 28.34 -1.71 -22.23
CA ALA A 13 29.45 -2.24 -21.45
C ALA A 13 28.98 -2.89 -20.15
N TRP A 14 28.09 -2.23 -19.39
CA TRP A 14 27.55 -2.79 -18.15
C TRP A 14 26.66 -4.00 -18.40
N TYR A 15 25.85 -4.00 -19.44
CA TYR A 15 25.06 -5.18 -19.80
C TYR A 15 25.94 -6.37 -20.17
N LYS A 16 27.06 -6.15 -20.89
CA LYS A 16 28.05 -7.19 -21.20
C LYS A 16 28.75 -7.69 -19.94
N ALA A 17 29.15 -6.81 -19.04
CA ALA A 17 29.74 -7.18 -17.75
C ALA A 17 28.77 -8.00 -16.88
N LEU A 18 27.48 -7.65 -16.87
CA LEU A 18 26.43 -8.40 -16.16
C LEU A 18 26.35 -9.86 -16.66
N GLN A 19 26.44 -10.08 -17.96
CA GLN A 19 26.43 -11.42 -18.55
C GLN A 19 27.59 -12.31 -18.06
N GLN A 20 28.72 -11.70 -17.70
CA GLN A 20 29.88 -12.40 -17.16
C GLN A 20 29.79 -12.67 -15.65
N GLN A 21 29.00 -11.88 -14.93
CA GLN A 21 28.87 -11.95 -13.47
C GLN A 21 27.78 -12.92 -12.99
N ILE A 22 26.76 -13.16 -13.81
CA ILE A 22 25.65 -14.06 -13.45
C ILE A 22 25.92 -15.42 -14.07
N PRO A 23 26.08 -16.50 -13.25
CA PRO A 23 26.16 -17.86 -13.76
C PRO A 23 24.93 -18.18 -14.60
N ASP A 24 25.13 -18.88 -15.71
CA ASP A 24 24.06 -19.32 -16.63
C ASP A 24 23.18 -18.19 -17.18
N PHE A 25 23.73 -16.99 -17.31
CA PHE A 25 22.99 -15.86 -17.87
C PHE A 25 22.61 -16.11 -19.33
N ILE A 26 21.32 -16.13 -19.60
CA ILE A 26 20.79 -16.28 -20.96
C ILE A 26 20.32 -14.90 -21.44
N PRO A 27 21.01 -14.28 -22.44
CA PRO A 27 20.56 -13.03 -23.05
C PRO A 27 19.19 -13.19 -23.72
N ARG A 28 18.22 -12.34 -23.37
CA ARG A 28 16.86 -12.40 -23.90
C ARG A 28 16.58 -11.18 -24.76
N ALA A 29 15.95 -11.41 -25.93
CA ALA A 29 15.57 -10.29 -26.80
C ALA A 29 14.62 -9.31 -26.12
N PRO A 30 13.57 -9.71 -25.37
CA PRO A 30 12.72 -8.78 -24.64
C PRO A 30 13.46 -7.94 -23.60
N GLN A 31 14.49 -8.51 -22.93
CA GLN A 31 15.31 -7.75 -21.98
C GLN A 31 16.08 -6.62 -22.65
N ARG A 32 16.72 -6.90 -23.78
CA ARG A 32 17.45 -5.88 -24.55
C ARG A 32 16.51 -4.80 -25.09
N GLN A 33 15.33 -5.21 -25.55
CA GLN A 33 14.28 -4.26 -25.98
C GLN A 33 13.85 -3.36 -24.83
N MET A 34 13.61 -3.91 -23.63
CA MET A 34 13.26 -3.11 -22.46
C MET A 34 14.35 -2.11 -22.09
N ILE A 35 15.62 -2.52 -22.06
CA ILE A 35 16.76 -1.63 -21.83
C ILE A 35 16.74 -0.48 -22.81
N ALA A 36 16.51 -0.75 -24.09
CA ALA A 36 16.50 0.28 -25.14
C ALA A 36 15.31 1.25 -24.98
N GLU A 37 14.11 0.74 -24.71
CA GLU A 37 12.90 1.57 -24.53
C GLU A 37 13.00 2.46 -23.28
N VAL A 38 13.49 1.91 -22.16
CA VAL A 38 13.74 2.65 -20.92
C VAL A 38 14.82 3.73 -21.15
N ALA A 39 15.93 3.38 -21.82
CA ALA A 39 17.00 4.32 -22.12
C ALA A 39 16.52 5.51 -22.97
N LYS A 40 15.76 5.24 -24.03
CA LYS A 40 15.20 6.29 -24.90
C LYS A 40 14.28 7.25 -24.13
N THR A 41 13.42 6.72 -23.24
CA THR A 41 12.50 7.56 -22.48
C THR A 41 13.23 8.37 -21.43
N LEU A 42 14.07 7.75 -20.58
CA LEU A 42 14.79 8.46 -19.52
C LEU A 42 15.82 9.45 -20.08
N GLY A 43 16.43 9.18 -21.25
CA GLY A 43 17.31 10.09 -21.94
C GLY A 43 16.59 11.18 -22.75
N GLY A 44 15.25 11.16 -22.80
CA GLY A 44 14.47 12.19 -23.47
C GLY A 44 14.48 12.10 -25.01
N ASP A 45 14.82 10.93 -25.58
CA ASP A 45 14.83 10.71 -27.04
C ASP A 45 13.45 10.56 -27.62
N GLU A 46 12.58 9.79 -26.95
CA GLU A 46 11.27 9.43 -27.43
C GLU A 46 10.20 9.50 -26.32
N GLY A 47 9.14 10.23 -26.59
CA GLY A 47 7.97 10.33 -25.74
C GLY A 47 8.17 11.14 -24.46
N ARG A 48 7.05 11.37 -23.77
CA ARG A 48 7.02 12.04 -22.48
C ARG A 48 7.26 11.03 -21.35
N HIS A 49 6.43 9.98 -21.31
CA HIS A 49 6.52 8.88 -20.35
C HIS A 49 6.36 7.55 -21.07
N LEU A 50 6.77 6.46 -20.41
CA LEU A 50 6.68 5.10 -20.95
C LEU A 50 5.90 4.20 -19.99
N ALA A 51 4.85 3.58 -20.47
CA ALA A 51 4.21 2.41 -19.83
C ALA A 51 4.65 1.14 -20.58
N ILE A 52 5.45 0.29 -19.92
CA ILE A 52 5.99 -0.91 -20.54
C ILE A 52 5.59 -2.17 -19.76
N GLU A 53 4.77 -3.00 -20.41
CA GLU A 53 4.42 -4.33 -19.90
C GLU A 53 5.52 -5.31 -20.22
N ALA A 54 6.18 -5.81 -19.18
CA ALA A 54 7.27 -6.76 -19.30
C ALA A 54 6.95 -8.03 -18.51
N PRO A 55 6.55 -9.13 -19.17
CA PRO A 55 6.20 -10.38 -18.51
C PRO A 55 7.28 -10.88 -17.57
N THR A 56 6.87 -11.79 -16.66
CA THR A 56 7.83 -12.46 -15.76
C THR A 56 8.95 -13.11 -16.55
N GLY A 57 10.16 -13.12 -16.01
CA GLY A 57 11.33 -13.70 -16.66
C GLY A 57 12.08 -12.80 -17.65
N VAL A 58 11.57 -11.62 -18.01
CA VAL A 58 12.30 -10.63 -18.84
C VAL A 58 13.53 -10.09 -18.11
N GLY A 59 13.50 -10.02 -16.78
CA GLY A 59 14.55 -9.39 -15.98
C GLY A 59 14.35 -7.87 -15.83
N LYS A 60 13.12 -7.46 -15.54
CA LYS A 60 12.68 -6.07 -15.42
C LYS A 60 13.65 -5.19 -14.64
N THR A 61 13.98 -5.59 -13.41
CA THR A 61 14.77 -4.78 -12.46
C THR A 61 16.09 -4.34 -13.07
N LEU A 62 16.87 -5.25 -13.60
CA LEU A 62 18.15 -4.92 -14.24
C LEU A 62 17.97 -4.13 -15.54
N SER A 63 16.85 -4.36 -16.24
CA SER A 63 16.56 -3.67 -17.51
C SER A 63 16.26 -2.17 -17.33
N TYR A 64 15.76 -1.73 -16.19
CA TYR A 64 15.58 -0.30 -15.92
C TYR A 64 16.73 0.29 -15.07
N LEU A 65 17.40 -0.49 -14.21
CA LEU A 65 18.50 -0.01 -13.39
C LEU A 65 19.72 0.37 -14.25
N ILE A 66 20.14 -0.50 -15.18
CA ILE A 66 21.33 -0.26 -16.01
C ILE A 66 21.23 1.06 -16.78
N PRO A 67 20.22 1.30 -17.63
CA PRO A 67 20.10 2.56 -18.34
C PRO A 67 19.82 3.74 -17.40
N GLY A 68 19.01 3.55 -16.37
CA GLY A 68 18.70 4.62 -15.42
C GLY A 68 19.92 5.12 -14.68
N ILE A 69 20.82 4.25 -14.21
CA ILE A 69 22.07 4.63 -13.52
C ILE A 69 23.03 5.33 -14.50
N ALA A 70 23.16 4.82 -15.74
CA ALA A 70 24.05 5.43 -16.72
C ALA A 70 23.65 6.87 -17.07
N ILE A 71 22.35 7.10 -17.26
CA ILE A 71 21.81 8.43 -17.55
C ILE A 71 21.89 9.34 -16.32
N ALA A 72 21.53 8.83 -15.13
CA ALA A 72 21.58 9.58 -13.88
C ALA A 72 22.99 10.14 -13.59
N ARG A 73 24.03 9.33 -13.79
CA ARG A 73 25.43 9.75 -13.59
C ARG A 73 25.85 10.87 -14.53
N GLU A 74 25.55 10.72 -15.82
CA GLU A 74 25.97 11.72 -16.82
C GLU A 74 25.21 13.05 -16.65
N GLU A 75 23.91 12.96 -16.30
CA GLU A 75 23.06 14.14 -16.12
C GLU A 75 23.08 14.71 -14.70
N GLN A 76 23.84 14.12 -13.78
CA GLN A 76 23.87 14.50 -12.37
C GLN A 76 22.47 14.50 -11.72
N LYS A 77 21.67 13.51 -12.05
CA LYS A 77 20.34 13.26 -11.49
C LYS A 77 20.34 12.06 -10.56
N THR A 78 19.27 11.91 -9.80
CA THR A 78 19.04 10.73 -8.95
C THR A 78 18.02 9.82 -9.62
N LEU A 79 18.35 8.54 -9.77
CA LEU A 79 17.38 7.51 -10.16
C LEU A 79 16.55 7.10 -8.96
N VAL A 80 15.26 7.38 -9.00
CA VAL A 80 14.30 6.90 -8.00
C VAL A 80 13.55 5.72 -8.56
N VAL A 81 13.68 4.57 -7.88
CA VAL A 81 12.92 3.35 -8.19
C VAL A 81 11.84 3.19 -7.14
N SER A 82 10.61 3.26 -7.58
CA SER A 82 9.44 3.11 -6.73
C SER A 82 8.78 1.76 -6.93
N THR A 83 8.44 1.06 -5.85
CA THR A 83 7.80 -0.25 -5.87
C THR A 83 6.45 -0.24 -5.13
N ALA A 84 5.64 -1.29 -5.29
CA ALA A 84 4.35 -1.36 -4.64
C ALA A 84 4.43 -1.52 -3.11
N ASN A 85 5.42 -2.26 -2.62
CA ASN A 85 5.54 -2.58 -1.19
C ASN A 85 7.00 -2.72 -0.73
N VAL A 86 7.17 -2.76 0.60
CA VAL A 86 8.49 -2.82 1.25
C VAL A 86 9.27 -4.09 0.90
N ALA A 87 8.60 -5.24 0.75
CA ALA A 87 9.30 -6.50 0.45
C ALA A 87 9.98 -6.47 -0.94
N LEU A 88 9.36 -5.83 -1.92
CA LEU A 88 9.96 -5.61 -3.24
C LEU A 88 11.08 -4.57 -3.17
N GLN A 89 10.92 -3.53 -2.35
CA GLN A 89 11.95 -2.54 -2.09
C GLN A 89 13.20 -3.20 -1.51
N ASP A 90 13.04 -4.08 -0.50
CA ASP A 90 14.13 -4.83 0.11
C ASP A 90 14.82 -5.77 -0.90
N GLN A 91 14.07 -6.39 -1.80
CA GLN A 91 14.65 -7.25 -2.84
C GLN A 91 15.60 -6.46 -3.76
N ILE A 92 15.18 -5.31 -4.24
CA ILE A 92 16.03 -4.45 -5.10
C ILE A 92 17.25 -3.98 -4.32
N PHE A 93 17.06 -3.53 -3.08
CA PHE A 93 18.10 -2.99 -2.22
C PHE A 93 19.13 -4.04 -1.80
N SER A 94 18.68 -5.26 -1.41
CA SER A 94 19.56 -6.29 -0.85
C SER A 94 20.14 -7.26 -1.88
N LYS A 95 19.56 -7.37 -3.09
CA LYS A 95 19.99 -8.32 -4.13
C LYS A 95 20.45 -7.66 -5.42
N ASP A 96 19.59 -6.83 -6.03
CA ASP A 96 19.85 -6.32 -7.39
C ASP A 96 20.92 -5.22 -7.39
N LEU A 97 20.84 -4.26 -6.48
CA LEU A 97 21.82 -3.17 -6.38
C LEU A 97 23.21 -3.64 -5.92
N PRO A 98 23.36 -4.55 -4.93
CA PRO A 98 24.66 -5.14 -4.62
C PRO A 98 25.28 -5.93 -5.77
N LEU A 99 24.47 -6.59 -6.60
CA LEU A 99 24.95 -7.24 -7.82
C LEU A 99 25.52 -6.23 -8.81
N LEU A 100 24.78 -5.13 -9.04
CA LEU A 100 25.23 -4.05 -9.93
C LEU A 100 26.47 -3.32 -9.39
N ARG A 101 26.63 -3.20 -8.08
CA ARG A 101 27.82 -2.59 -7.46
C ARG A 101 29.10 -3.36 -7.78
N LYS A 102 29.02 -4.67 -8.08
CA LYS A 102 30.20 -5.45 -8.54
C LYS A 102 30.65 -5.05 -9.96
N ILE A 103 29.74 -4.49 -10.76
CA ILE A 103 29.97 -4.11 -12.15
C ILE A 103 30.19 -2.61 -12.27
N ILE A 104 29.50 -1.83 -11.43
CA ILE A 104 29.53 -0.38 -11.38
C ILE A 104 30.24 0.04 -10.08
N PRO A 105 31.57 0.27 -10.13
CA PRO A 105 32.32 0.67 -8.95
C PRO A 105 31.77 1.95 -8.34
N GLU A 106 31.83 2.06 -7.01
CA GLU A 106 31.42 3.25 -6.26
C GLU A 106 29.93 3.62 -6.38
N LEU A 107 29.09 2.68 -6.85
CA LEU A 107 27.64 2.91 -6.90
C LEU A 107 27.10 3.21 -5.50
N ARG A 108 26.54 4.42 -5.33
CA ARG A 108 25.90 4.88 -4.10
C ARG A 108 24.41 4.71 -4.20
N PHE A 109 23.86 3.91 -3.34
CA PHE A 109 22.41 3.66 -3.30
C PHE A 109 21.89 3.56 -1.87
N THR A 110 20.65 3.95 -1.67
CA THR A 110 19.95 3.86 -0.38
C THR A 110 18.49 3.52 -0.57
N ALA A 111 17.84 3.09 0.52
CA ALA A 111 16.41 2.87 0.55
C ALA A 111 15.71 3.97 1.37
N ALA A 112 14.63 4.53 0.82
CA ALA A 112 13.83 5.53 1.50
C ALA A 112 12.57 4.89 2.09
N PHE A 113 12.42 4.99 3.40
CA PHE A 113 11.24 4.51 4.12
C PHE A 113 10.48 5.67 4.76
N GLY A 114 9.19 5.46 5.00
CA GLY A 114 8.36 6.38 5.77
C GLY A 114 8.82 6.49 7.22
N ARG A 115 8.60 7.66 7.86
CA ARG A 115 9.03 7.95 9.23
C ARG A 115 8.59 6.88 10.24
N GLY A 116 7.36 6.39 10.11
CA GLY A 116 6.83 5.35 11.01
C GLY A 116 7.53 3.98 10.92
N ARG A 117 8.46 3.79 9.96
CA ARG A 117 9.30 2.58 9.88
C ARG A 117 10.57 2.69 10.71
N TYR A 118 10.95 3.91 11.15
CA TYR A 118 12.11 4.16 11.97
C TYR A 118 11.70 4.32 13.44
N VAL A 119 12.53 3.81 14.34
CA VAL A 119 12.41 4.09 15.77
C VAL A 119 12.63 5.57 16.03
N CYS A 120 11.87 6.14 16.94
CA CYS A 120 12.12 7.47 17.48
C CYS A 120 13.07 7.32 18.69
N PRO A 121 14.34 7.81 18.64
CA PRO A 121 15.28 7.67 19.76
C PRO A 121 14.76 8.31 21.05
N ARG A 122 14.00 9.40 20.95
CA ARG A 122 13.35 10.04 22.09
C ARG A 122 12.33 9.11 22.77
N ASN A 123 11.43 8.51 21.99
CA ASN A 123 10.42 7.58 22.52
C ASN A 123 11.07 6.33 23.08
N LEU A 124 12.08 5.80 22.38
CA LEU A 124 12.85 4.63 22.83
C LEU A 124 13.57 4.91 24.16
N ALA A 125 14.19 6.08 24.31
CA ALA A 125 14.83 6.50 25.56
C ALA A 125 13.82 6.59 26.70
N ALA A 126 12.65 7.17 26.48
CA ALA A 126 11.59 7.27 27.48
C ALA A 126 11.08 5.89 27.94
N LEU A 127 10.87 4.95 26.99
CA LEU A 127 10.40 3.59 27.29
C LEU A 127 11.48 2.65 27.86
N SER A 128 12.76 3.03 27.78
CA SER A 128 13.89 2.22 28.28
C SER A 128 14.30 2.54 29.71
N THR A 129 13.86 3.69 30.27
CA THR A 129 14.25 4.16 31.60
C THR A 129 13.22 3.82 32.67
N ASP A 130 13.68 3.59 33.90
CA ASP A 130 12.79 3.39 35.04
C ASP A 130 12.28 4.77 35.50
N SER A 131 10.96 4.98 35.40
CA SER A 131 10.29 6.24 35.76
C SER A 131 10.51 6.65 37.24
N ALA A 132 11.04 5.75 38.07
CA ALA A 132 11.30 6.00 39.47
C ALA A 132 12.71 6.59 39.79
N SER A 133 13.66 6.53 38.84
CA SER A 133 15.06 6.87 39.10
C SER A 133 15.55 8.20 38.54
N GLN A 134 14.74 8.83 37.70
CA GLN A 134 15.09 10.13 37.13
C GLN A 134 13.89 11.07 37.29
N GLY A 135 14.08 12.09 38.12
CA GLY A 135 13.28 13.30 38.05
C GLY A 135 13.45 13.96 36.67
N ASP A 136 13.35 13.16 35.62
CA ASP A 136 13.83 13.47 34.30
C ASP A 136 12.74 13.96 33.38
N LEU A 137 13.02 15.04 32.90
CA LEU A 137 12.69 15.89 31.81
C LEU A 137 11.88 15.25 30.66
N LEU A 138 11.99 13.94 30.41
CA LEU A 138 11.40 13.22 29.30
C LEU A 138 10.12 12.44 29.68
N ALA A 139 10.01 11.93 30.90
CA ALA A 139 8.85 11.19 31.39
C ALA A 139 7.58 12.05 31.49
N PHE A 140 7.74 13.37 31.56
CA PHE A 140 6.62 14.33 31.55
C PHE A 140 6.14 14.72 30.15
N LEU A 141 6.73 14.20 29.08
CA LEU A 141 6.39 14.64 27.73
C LEU A 141 5.16 13.93 27.14
N ASP A 142 4.87 12.70 27.61
CA ASP A 142 3.69 11.94 27.17
C ASP A 142 3.37 10.86 28.20
N ASP A 143 2.21 10.89 28.83
CA ASP A 143 1.71 9.82 29.72
C ASP A 143 1.59 8.47 28.97
N GLU A 144 1.53 8.49 27.63
CA GLU A 144 1.51 7.30 26.76
C GLU A 144 2.89 6.64 26.61
N LEU A 145 4.01 7.30 27.01
CA LEU A 145 5.38 6.79 26.87
C LEU A 145 5.91 6.13 28.13
N THR A 146 5.05 5.60 28.98
CA THR A 146 5.46 4.77 30.11
C THR A 146 5.46 3.29 29.72
N PRO A 147 6.46 2.47 30.14
CA PRO A 147 6.45 1.04 29.85
C PRO A 147 5.25 0.35 30.51
N ASN A 148 4.54 -0.52 29.77
CA ASN A 148 3.41 -1.28 30.30
C ASN A 148 3.85 -2.43 31.24
N SER A 149 5.10 -2.88 31.11
CA SER A 149 5.66 -3.94 31.95
C SER A 149 7.18 -3.84 32.03
N LYS A 150 7.78 -4.51 33.04
CA LYS A 150 9.22 -4.63 33.16
C LYS A 150 9.88 -5.35 31.99
N GLU A 151 9.17 -6.30 31.38
CA GLU A 151 9.64 -7.04 30.21
C GLU A 151 9.70 -6.12 28.98
N GLU A 152 8.70 -5.28 28.79
CA GLU A 152 8.69 -4.26 27.73
C GLU A 152 9.83 -3.28 27.91
N GLN A 153 10.04 -2.79 29.13
CA GLN A 153 11.15 -1.90 29.48
C GLN A 153 12.53 -2.52 29.17
N GLN A 154 12.76 -3.77 29.59
CA GLN A 154 14.00 -4.48 29.31
C GLN A 154 14.23 -4.67 27.82
N ARG A 155 13.15 -4.94 27.06
CA ARG A 155 13.21 -5.04 25.59
C ARG A 155 13.59 -3.70 24.96
N CYS A 156 12.98 -2.60 25.41
CA CYS A 156 13.32 -1.26 24.95
C CYS A 156 14.76 -0.89 25.29
N ALA A 157 15.25 -1.25 26.50
CA ALA A 157 16.63 -1.03 26.89
C ALA A 157 17.63 -1.79 26.01
N LYS A 158 17.30 -3.03 25.62
CA LYS A 158 18.12 -3.81 24.67
C LYS A 158 18.13 -3.15 23.29
N LEU A 159 16.96 -2.78 22.76
CA LEU A 159 16.86 -2.09 21.47
C LEU A 159 17.65 -0.78 21.46
N LYS A 160 17.63 -0.05 22.58
CA LYS A 160 18.44 1.17 22.74
C LYS A 160 19.93 0.87 22.71
N ALA A 161 20.39 -0.14 23.41
CA ALA A 161 21.80 -0.55 23.40
C ALA A 161 22.25 -1.01 22.00
N ASP A 162 21.39 -1.71 21.26
CA ASP A 162 21.67 -2.15 19.89
C ASP A 162 21.72 -0.95 18.92
N LEU A 163 20.86 0.06 19.11
CA LEU A 163 20.89 1.31 18.35
C LEU A 163 22.15 2.12 18.65
N ASP A 164 22.45 2.35 19.93
CA ASP A 164 23.60 3.14 20.39
C ASP A 164 24.95 2.50 19.97
N SER A 165 25.00 1.18 19.84
CA SER A 165 26.17 0.42 19.37
C SER A 165 26.24 0.17 17.86
N TYR A 166 25.31 0.76 17.09
CA TYR A 166 25.20 0.58 15.63
C TYR A 166 25.01 -0.89 15.18
N LYS A 167 24.54 -1.76 16.06
CA LYS A 167 24.14 -3.13 15.72
C LYS A 167 22.80 -3.17 15.01
N TRP A 168 21.98 -2.16 15.22
CA TRP A 168 20.70 -1.96 14.61
C TRP A 168 20.62 -0.54 14.02
N ASP A 169 20.13 -0.43 12.79
CA ASP A 169 19.99 0.82 12.04
C ASP A 169 18.71 1.61 12.38
N GLY A 170 17.91 1.11 13.32
CA GLY A 170 16.66 1.73 13.73
C GLY A 170 15.45 1.43 12.86
N LEU A 171 15.58 0.60 11.81
CA LEU A 171 14.45 0.14 11.01
C LEU A 171 13.71 -1.03 11.68
N ARG A 172 12.38 -0.99 11.70
CA ARG A 172 11.55 -2.04 12.31
C ARG A 172 11.84 -3.43 11.76
N ASP A 173 12.06 -3.51 10.46
CA ASP A 173 12.20 -4.78 9.74
C ASP A 173 13.58 -5.41 9.90
N HIS A 174 14.56 -4.66 10.41
CA HIS A 174 15.93 -5.10 10.63
C HIS A 174 16.20 -5.55 12.08
N THR A 175 15.15 -5.75 12.87
CA THR A 175 15.29 -6.29 14.23
C THR A 175 15.36 -7.81 14.23
N ASP A 176 16.19 -8.39 15.09
CA ASP A 176 16.32 -9.87 15.23
C ASP A 176 15.00 -10.54 15.63
N GLN A 177 14.17 -9.85 16.38
CA GLN A 177 12.87 -10.31 16.83
C GLN A 177 11.77 -9.34 16.41
N ALA A 178 10.70 -9.86 15.82
CA ALA A 178 9.56 -9.05 15.41
C ALA A 178 9.02 -8.23 16.59
N ILE A 179 8.80 -6.93 16.36
CA ILE A 179 8.22 -6.02 17.34
C ILE A 179 6.71 -5.95 17.10
N GLU A 180 5.92 -6.15 18.16
CA GLU A 180 4.47 -6.07 18.12
C GLU A 180 3.99 -4.67 17.67
N ASP A 181 2.88 -4.61 16.94
CA ASP A 181 2.35 -3.34 16.42
C ASP A 181 2.02 -2.35 17.54
N SER A 182 1.51 -2.83 18.67
CA SER A 182 1.19 -2.05 19.86
C SER A 182 2.43 -1.36 20.48
N LEU A 183 3.54 -2.07 20.55
CA LEU A 183 4.81 -1.49 21.03
C LEU A 183 5.42 -0.59 19.96
N TRP A 184 5.40 -1.02 18.69
CA TRP A 184 5.99 -0.22 17.61
C TRP A 184 5.31 1.14 17.43
N SER A 185 3.99 1.23 17.55
CA SER A 185 3.24 2.50 17.48
C SER A 185 3.73 3.52 18.53
N ARG A 186 4.22 3.07 19.67
CA ARG A 186 4.78 3.90 20.75
C ARG A 186 6.27 4.20 20.55
N LEU A 187 7.04 3.30 19.94
CA LEU A 187 8.45 3.48 19.60
C LEU A 187 8.68 4.39 18.39
N SER A 188 7.76 4.40 17.45
CA SER A 188 7.85 5.24 16.25
C SER A 188 7.27 6.63 16.47
N THR A 189 7.32 7.47 15.45
CA THR A 189 6.70 8.79 15.45
C THR A 189 6.22 9.17 14.05
N ASP A 190 5.28 10.07 13.96
CA ASP A 190 4.79 10.66 12.71
C ASP A 190 5.35 12.07 12.47
N LYS A 191 4.89 12.74 11.42
CA LYS A 191 5.29 14.12 11.09
C LYS A 191 4.81 15.10 12.18
N ALA A 192 3.61 14.91 12.69
CA ALA A 192 2.97 15.79 13.66
C ALA A 192 3.60 15.65 15.08
N SER A 193 4.10 14.47 15.42
CA SER A 193 4.69 14.19 16.72
C SER A 193 6.24 14.30 16.76
N CYS A 194 6.86 14.83 15.69
CA CYS A 194 8.31 14.97 15.61
C CYS A 194 8.76 16.42 15.80
N LEU A 195 9.71 16.64 16.70
CA LEU A 195 10.33 17.95 16.93
C LEU A 195 11.27 18.43 15.81
N ASN A 196 11.56 17.57 14.85
CA ASN A 196 12.41 17.87 13.71
C ASN A 196 13.80 18.41 14.16
N ARG A 197 14.27 19.54 13.62
CA ARG A 197 15.57 20.14 13.96
C ARG A 197 15.71 20.55 15.43
N ASN A 198 14.59 20.72 16.14
CA ASN A 198 14.56 21.04 17.57
C ASN A 198 14.71 19.82 18.47
N CYS A 199 14.80 18.60 17.92
CA CYS A 199 14.98 17.37 18.66
C CYS A 199 16.44 17.22 19.11
N HIS A 200 16.66 16.88 20.38
CA HIS A 200 18.02 16.60 20.90
C HIS A 200 18.73 15.49 20.11
N TYR A 201 17.97 14.48 19.68
CA TYR A 201 18.48 13.34 18.90
C TYR A 201 18.55 13.59 17.38
N TYR A 202 18.35 14.82 16.90
CA TYR A 202 18.24 15.11 15.46
C TYR A 202 19.42 14.59 14.62
N ARG A 203 20.64 14.73 15.17
CA ARG A 203 21.87 14.35 14.47
C ARG A 203 22.05 12.83 14.36
N GLU A 204 21.60 12.08 15.36
CA GLU A 204 21.76 10.63 15.51
C GLU A 204 20.49 9.88 15.14
N CYS A 205 19.39 10.59 14.90
CA CYS A 205 18.09 9.99 14.57
C CYS A 205 18.18 9.18 13.30
N PRO A 206 17.85 7.87 13.32
CA PRO A 206 17.92 6.98 12.15
C PRO A 206 17.19 7.52 10.93
N PHE A 207 16.01 8.11 11.14
CA PHE A 207 15.25 8.74 10.08
C PHE A 207 15.99 9.91 9.42
N PHE A 208 16.63 10.80 10.19
CA PHE A 208 17.36 11.93 9.63
C PHE A 208 18.75 11.55 9.09
N VAL A 209 19.35 10.48 9.61
CA VAL A 209 20.55 9.88 9.00
C VAL A 209 20.22 9.37 7.60
N ALA A 210 19.19 8.53 7.46
CA ALA A 210 18.75 8.03 6.18
C ALA A 210 18.38 9.16 5.20
N ARG A 211 17.83 10.28 5.69
CA ARG A 211 17.54 11.47 4.86
C ARG A 211 18.77 12.13 4.29
N ARG A 212 19.87 12.18 5.03
CA ARG A 212 21.15 12.70 4.53
C ARG A 212 21.74 11.77 3.47
N GLU A 213 21.64 10.47 3.66
CA GLU A 213 22.10 9.48 2.67
C GLU A 213 21.37 9.58 1.34
N ILE A 214 20.06 9.89 1.36
CA ILE A 214 19.26 10.09 0.14
C ILE A 214 19.82 11.23 -0.71
N GLN A 215 20.32 12.29 -0.09
CA GLN A 215 20.89 13.44 -0.82
C GLN A 215 22.21 13.11 -1.54
N GLU A 216 22.91 12.06 -1.10
CA GLU A 216 24.20 11.65 -1.67
C GLU A 216 24.07 10.43 -2.61
N ALA A 217 22.90 9.79 -2.63
CA ALA A 217 22.67 8.57 -3.40
C ALA A 217 22.45 8.85 -4.90
N GLU A 218 22.99 7.98 -5.74
CA GLU A 218 22.72 7.94 -7.18
C GLU A 218 21.43 7.17 -7.48
N VAL A 219 21.10 6.18 -6.61
CA VAL A 219 19.88 5.38 -6.69
C VAL A 219 19.17 5.40 -5.35
N VAL A 220 17.90 5.74 -5.36
CA VAL A 220 17.01 5.69 -4.19
C VAL A 220 15.88 4.72 -4.48
N VAL A 221 15.72 3.70 -3.63
CA VAL A 221 14.60 2.76 -3.70
C VAL A 221 13.54 3.17 -2.69
N ALA A 222 12.30 3.33 -3.13
CA ALA A 222 11.18 3.76 -2.30
C ALA A 222 9.91 2.96 -2.62
N ASN A 223 8.84 3.15 -1.86
CA ASN A 223 7.51 2.68 -2.27
C ASN A 223 6.67 3.82 -2.89
N HIS A 224 5.61 3.45 -3.62
CA HIS A 224 4.76 4.41 -4.32
C HIS A 224 4.15 5.46 -3.38
N ALA A 225 3.69 5.05 -2.20
CA ALA A 225 3.11 5.97 -1.22
C ALA A 225 4.11 7.04 -0.76
N LEU A 226 5.37 6.64 -0.51
CA LEU A 226 6.42 7.58 -0.12
C LEU A 226 6.78 8.54 -1.26
N VAL A 227 6.88 8.04 -2.49
CA VAL A 227 7.18 8.89 -3.66
C VAL A 227 6.08 9.93 -3.84
N MET A 228 4.80 9.54 -3.75
CA MET A 228 3.68 10.48 -3.84
C MET A 228 3.71 11.53 -2.73
N ALA A 229 3.89 11.11 -1.48
CA ALA A 229 3.99 12.04 -0.35
C ALA A 229 5.20 12.98 -0.46
N ALA A 230 6.31 12.50 -1.01
CA ALA A 230 7.51 13.29 -1.22
C ALA A 230 7.33 14.34 -2.32
N LEU A 231 6.67 13.99 -3.42
CA LEU A 231 6.37 14.92 -4.51
C LEU A 231 5.30 15.96 -4.11
N GLU A 232 4.33 15.58 -3.26
CA GLU A 232 3.35 16.53 -2.73
C GLU A 232 3.97 17.56 -1.78
N SER A 233 4.88 17.11 -0.90
CA SER A 233 5.46 17.96 0.15
C SER A 233 6.80 18.59 -0.21
N GLU A 234 7.32 18.33 -1.42
CA GLU A 234 8.64 18.75 -1.91
C GLU A 234 9.77 18.43 -0.90
N SER A 235 9.61 17.32 -0.16
CA SER A 235 10.51 16.96 0.93
C SER A 235 10.96 15.52 0.77
N VAL A 236 12.10 15.11 1.11
CA VAL A 236 12.63 13.73 1.13
C VAL A 236 13.46 13.40 -0.09
N LEU A 237 12.87 13.48 -1.28
CA LEU A 237 13.50 13.20 -2.56
C LEU A 237 14.09 14.51 -3.13
N PRO A 238 15.07 14.43 -4.03
CA PRO A 238 15.52 15.59 -4.80
C PRO A 238 14.37 16.25 -5.56
N GLU A 239 14.57 17.49 -5.99
CA GLU A 239 13.57 18.21 -6.80
C GLU A 239 13.15 17.40 -8.04
N PRO A 240 11.86 17.42 -8.43
CA PRO A 240 11.34 16.60 -9.53
C PRO A 240 12.13 16.70 -10.85
N LYS A 241 12.66 17.88 -11.16
CA LYS A 241 13.50 18.10 -12.36
C LYS A 241 14.85 17.38 -12.34
N HIS A 242 15.33 17.01 -11.14
CA HIS A 242 16.57 16.25 -10.93
C HIS A 242 16.33 14.76 -10.68
N LEU A 243 15.10 14.28 -10.92
CA LEU A 243 14.76 12.88 -10.80
C LEU A 243 14.67 12.20 -12.17
N LEU A 244 15.12 10.95 -12.20
CA LEU A 244 14.67 9.94 -13.15
C LEU A 244 13.80 8.96 -12.37
N LEU A 245 12.54 8.78 -12.75
CA LEU A 245 11.57 8.01 -11.99
C LEU A 245 11.17 6.72 -12.70
N VAL A 246 11.32 5.59 -12.02
CA VAL A 246 10.81 4.29 -12.45
C VAL A 246 9.78 3.82 -11.43
N LEU A 247 8.57 3.54 -11.89
CA LEU A 247 7.46 2.98 -11.10
C LEU A 247 7.33 1.49 -11.43
N ASP A 248 7.99 0.64 -10.65
CA ASP A 248 7.93 -0.82 -10.79
C ASP A 248 6.68 -1.36 -10.09
N GLU A 249 6.06 -2.38 -10.65
CA GLU A 249 4.71 -2.84 -10.32
C GLU A 249 3.69 -1.68 -10.35
N GLY A 250 3.83 -0.83 -11.38
CA GLY A 250 3.09 0.42 -11.54
C GLY A 250 1.57 0.26 -11.72
N HIS A 251 1.08 -0.97 -11.87
CA HIS A 251 -0.34 -1.29 -11.85
C HIS A 251 -1.00 -0.98 -10.49
N HIS A 252 -0.23 -0.95 -9.40
CA HIS A 252 -0.70 -0.57 -8.07
C HIS A 252 -0.80 0.95 -7.88
N LEU A 253 -0.16 1.74 -8.75
CA LEU A 253 -0.08 3.19 -8.57
C LEU A 253 -1.43 3.88 -8.41
N PRO A 254 -2.50 3.56 -9.21
CA PRO A 254 -3.80 4.20 -9.04
C PRO A 254 -4.46 3.90 -7.69
N ASP A 255 -4.32 2.68 -7.18
CA ASP A 255 -4.90 2.30 -5.88
C ASP A 255 -4.14 2.94 -4.73
N VAL A 256 -2.79 2.92 -4.76
CA VAL A 256 -1.96 3.62 -3.78
C VAL A 256 -2.24 5.13 -3.79
N ALA A 257 -2.46 5.72 -4.97
CA ALA A 257 -2.83 7.12 -5.09
C ALA A 257 -4.18 7.41 -4.45
N ARG A 258 -5.16 6.53 -4.65
CA ARG A 258 -6.48 6.64 -4.05
C ARG A 258 -6.40 6.58 -2.53
N ASP A 259 -5.69 5.59 -1.99
CA ASP A 259 -5.51 5.41 -0.55
C ASP A 259 -4.79 6.62 0.09
N ALA A 260 -3.78 7.17 -0.59
CA ALA A 260 -3.05 8.35 -0.12
C ALA A 260 -3.90 9.63 -0.15
N LEU A 261 -4.90 9.70 -1.00
CA LEU A 261 -5.80 10.84 -1.18
C LEU A 261 -7.12 10.69 -0.43
N GLU A 262 -7.38 9.52 0.18
CA GLU A 262 -8.52 9.34 1.05
C GLU A 262 -8.37 10.19 2.30
N MET A 263 -9.40 10.97 2.59
CA MET A 263 -9.48 11.83 3.77
C MET A 263 -10.56 11.33 4.69
N SER A 264 -10.26 11.29 5.98
CA SER A 264 -11.24 10.92 7.00
C SER A 264 -11.07 11.74 8.27
N ALA A 265 -12.18 11.96 8.99
CA ALA A 265 -12.18 12.57 10.30
C ALA A 265 -13.18 11.90 11.22
N ASP A 266 -12.80 11.77 12.48
CA ASP A 266 -13.71 11.44 13.56
C ASP A 266 -14.59 12.65 13.89
N ILE A 267 -15.89 12.53 13.65
CA ILE A 267 -16.90 13.55 13.89
C ILE A 267 -17.71 13.28 15.16
N SER A 268 -17.27 12.39 16.01
CA SER A 268 -17.92 12.10 17.30
C SER A 268 -17.87 13.34 18.19
N ALA A 269 -19.01 13.77 18.69
CA ALA A 269 -19.11 15.00 19.47
C ALA A 269 -18.20 15.03 20.72
N PRO A 270 -18.10 13.98 21.55
CA PRO A 270 -17.17 13.98 22.69
C PRO A 270 -15.70 14.14 22.28
N TRP A 271 -15.28 13.46 21.20
CA TRP A 271 -13.92 13.54 20.68
C TRP A 271 -13.59 14.95 20.17
N THR A 272 -14.50 15.53 19.38
CA THR A 272 -14.34 16.89 18.85
C THR A 272 -14.23 17.91 19.99
N ARG A 273 -15.07 17.82 21.02
CA ARG A 273 -15.00 18.69 22.21
C ARG A 273 -13.63 18.61 22.88
N LEU A 274 -13.16 17.40 23.12
CA LEU A 274 -11.85 17.17 23.75
C LEU A 274 -10.73 17.85 22.97
N GLN A 275 -10.68 17.67 21.63
CA GLN A 275 -9.63 18.25 20.80
C GLN A 275 -9.64 19.79 20.82
N LEU A 276 -10.83 20.41 20.75
CA LEU A 276 -10.98 21.86 20.78
C LEU A 276 -10.61 22.46 22.14
N ASP A 277 -11.00 21.80 23.24
CA ASP A 277 -10.64 22.22 24.60
C ASP A 277 -9.13 22.13 24.85
N LEU A 278 -8.49 21.06 24.39
CA LEU A 278 -7.05 20.89 24.47
C LEU A 278 -6.32 21.99 23.68
N PHE A 279 -6.81 22.31 22.48
CA PHE A 279 -6.23 23.38 21.67
C PHE A 279 -6.40 24.76 22.30
N SER A 280 -7.57 25.08 22.86
CA SER A 280 -7.81 26.35 23.56
C SER A 280 -6.87 26.54 24.76
N LYS A 281 -6.69 25.50 25.56
CA LYS A 281 -5.71 25.48 26.67
C LYS A 281 -4.28 25.68 26.18
N LEU A 282 -3.91 25.03 25.08
CA LEU A 282 -2.60 25.14 24.48
C LEU A 282 -2.31 26.57 24.00
N VAL A 283 -3.25 27.20 23.31
CA VAL A 283 -3.14 28.59 22.85
C VAL A 283 -2.99 29.55 24.05
N ALA A 284 -3.78 29.35 25.12
CA ALA A 284 -3.66 30.14 26.35
C ALA A 284 -2.26 30.03 26.97
N THR A 285 -1.74 28.79 27.07
CA THR A 285 -0.38 28.51 27.54
C THR A 285 0.69 29.20 26.70
N CYS A 286 0.54 29.17 25.36
CA CYS A 286 1.46 29.85 24.45
C CYS A 286 1.47 31.38 24.70
N ARG A 287 0.31 31.98 24.86
CA ARG A 287 0.20 33.42 25.09
C ARG A 287 0.78 33.88 26.42
N GLU A 288 0.47 33.17 27.49
CA GLU A 288 0.83 33.56 28.86
C GLU A 288 2.33 33.30 29.15
N GLN A 289 2.83 32.16 28.73
CA GLN A 289 4.15 31.69 29.13
C GLN A 289 5.24 32.03 28.12
N PHE A 290 4.92 31.94 26.84
CA PHE A 290 5.92 32.12 25.77
C PHE A 290 5.87 33.51 25.10
N ARG A 291 4.87 34.35 25.38
CA ARG A 291 4.76 35.71 24.88
C ARG A 291 5.08 35.85 23.40
N PRO A 292 4.23 35.34 22.50
CA PRO A 292 4.48 35.32 21.07
C PRO A 292 4.74 36.76 20.54
N LYS A 293 5.58 36.86 19.49
CA LYS A 293 5.88 38.16 18.84
C LYS A 293 4.63 38.76 18.20
N THR A 294 3.79 37.90 17.64
CA THR A 294 2.52 38.28 17.01
C THR A 294 1.37 37.62 17.77
N VAL A 295 0.39 38.41 18.18
CA VAL A 295 -0.82 37.93 18.84
C VAL A 295 -1.99 38.06 17.86
N PRO A 296 -2.34 36.98 17.11
CA PRO A 296 -3.46 37.01 16.17
C PRO A 296 -4.76 37.32 16.90
N PRO A 297 -5.69 38.10 16.31
CA PRO A 297 -6.98 38.44 16.93
C PRO A 297 -7.77 37.21 17.38
N LEU A 298 -7.72 36.11 16.59
CA LEU A 298 -8.37 34.84 16.91
C LEU A 298 -7.83 34.17 18.18
N SER A 299 -6.60 34.48 18.58
CA SER A 299 -5.97 33.87 19.78
C SER A 299 -6.48 34.45 21.10
N THR A 300 -7.33 35.51 21.10
CA THR A 300 -7.93 35.99 22.35
C THR A 300 -8.90 34.94 22.90
N PRO A 301 -8.95 34.70 24.22
CA PRO A 301 -9.77 33.64 24.80
C PRO A 301 -11.22 33.67 24.37
N GLU A 302 -11.83 34.85 24.36
CA GLU A 302 -13.23 35.00 23.96
C GLU A 302 -13.46 34.63 22.49
N ARG A 303 -12.64 35.15 21.57
CA ARG A 303 -12.78 34.84 20.12
C ARG A 303 -12.47 33.41 19.81
N LEU A 304 -11.44 32.82 20.42
CA LEU A 304 -11.09 31.45 20.22
C LEU A 304 -12.18 30.50 20.73
N ASN A 305 -12.71 30.78 21.94
CA ASN A 305 -13.79 29.96 22.49
C ASN A 305 -15.04 30.02 21.62
N ASN A 306 -15.45 31.20 21.16
CA ASN A 306 -16.60 31.35 20.27
C ASN A 306 -16.37 30.58 18.94
N HIS A 307 -15.16 30.64 18.41
CA HIS A 307 -14.79 29.91 17.17
C HIS A 307 -14.80 28.40 17.37
N CYS A 308 -14.24 27.90 18.45
CA CYS A 308 -14.26 26.48 18.82
C CYS A 308 -15.68 25.98 19.08
N GLU A 309 -16.52 26.79 19.73
CA GLU A 309 -17.92 26.46 19.98
C GLU A 309 -18.69 26.33 18.66
N GLU A 310 -18.49 27.24 17.72
CA GLU A 310 -19.11 27.16 16.39
C GLU A 310 -18.67 25.86 15.65
N VAL A 311 -17.38 25.50 15.70
CA VAL A 311 -16.91 24.22 15.12
C VAL A 311 -17.60 23.04 15.78
N TYR A 312 -17.68 23.03 17.11
CA TYR A 312 -18.31 21.95 17.86
C TYR A 312 -19.80 21.80 17.52
N GLU A 313 -20.56 22.88 17.51
CA GLU A 313 -22.00 22.88 17.18
C GLU A 313 -22.26 22.36 15.77
N LEU A 314 -21.44 22.75 14.80
CA LEU A 314 -21.55 22.26 13.42
C LEU A 314 -21.23 20.74 13.33
N VAL A 315 -20.17 20.28 13.99
CA VAL A 315 -19.82 18.87 14.01
C VAL A 315 -20.86 18.06 14.75
N ALA A 316 -21.38 18.53 15.88
CA ALA A 316 -22.45 17.87 16.62
C ALA A 316 -23.75 17.78 15.81
N THR A 317 -24.08 18.83 15.06
CA THR A 317 -25.24 18.83 14.15
C THR A 317 -25.03 17.82 13.00
N MET A 318 -23.86 17.81 12.37
CA MET A 318 -23.50 16.83 11.35
C MET A 318 -23.59 15.40 11.90
N ASN A 319 -22.97 15.15 13.06
CA ASN A 319 -23.00 13.84 13.72
C ASN A 319 -24.43 13.33 13.92
N ARG A 320 -25.34 14.21 14.36
CA ARG A 320 -26.76 13.90 14.52
C ARG A 320 -27.44 13.55 13.20
N ILE A 321 -27.22 14.37 12.16
CA ILE A 321 -27.82 14.12 10.83
C ILE A 321 -27.34 12.78 10.25
N VAL A 322 -26.01 12.60 10.17
CA VAL A 322 -25.44 11.39 9.56
C VAL A 322 -25.65 10.15 10.43
N GLY A 323 -25.74 10.31 11.75
CA GLY A 323 -26.05 9.22 12.67
C GLY A 323 -27.42 8.59 12.44
N LEU A 324 -28.40 9.38 11.95
CA LEU A 324 -29.72 8.89 11.56
C LEU A 324 -29.71 8.12 10.24
N LEU A 325 -28.71 8.34 9.39
CA LEU A 325 -28.55 7.63 8.10
C LEU A 325 -27.86 6.28 8.26
N LEU A 326 -27.08 6.13 9.33
CA LEU A 326 -26.35 4.88 9.58
C LEU A 326 -27.30 3.75 10.01
N PRO A 327 -27.18 2.55 9.40
CA PRO A 327 -27.90 1.38 9.87
C PRO A 327 -27.62 1.09 11.36
N PRO A 328 -28.57 0.45 12.08
CA PRO A 328 -28.33 0.02 13.46
C PRO A 328 -27.22 -1.06 13.49
N GLY A 329 -26.34 -1.00 14.50
CA GLY A 329 -25.24 -1.95 14.70
C GLY A 329 -24.01 -1.28 15.30
N GLU A 330 -23.08 -2.09 15.83
CA GLU A 330 -21.80 -1.62 16.37
C GLU A 330 -20.86 -1.14 15.27
N GLU A 331 -20.91 -1.83 14.12
CA GLU A 331 -20.23 -1.43 12.89
C GLU A 331 -21.27 -1.23 11.79
N SER A 332 -21.27 -0.08 11.17
CA SER A 332 -22.20 0.25 10.08
C SER A 332 -21.62 1.31 9.16
N GLU A 333 -22.09 1.29 7.90
CA GLU A 333 -21.65 2.22 6.87
C GLU A 333 -22.86 2.78 6.12
N PHE A 334 -22.79 4.06 5.76
CA PHE A 334 -23.74 4.70 4.86
C PHE A 334 -22.98 5.52 3.82
N ARG A 335 -23.23 5.25 2.55
CA ARG A 335 -22.63 5.94 1.41
C ARG A 335 -23.63 6.95 0.81
N PHE A 336 -23.15 8.14 0.50
CA PHE A 336 -23.95 9.13 -0.22
C PHE A 336 -23.95 8.80 -1.72
N PRO A 337 -25.13 8.53 -2.35
CA PRO A 337 -25.24 8.23 -3.78
C PRO A 337 -24.59 9.34 -4.62
N MET A 338 -23.79 8.97 -5.62
CA MET A 338 -22.99 9.92 -6.44
C MET A 338 -22.11 10.89 -5.63
N GLY A 339 -21.94 10.64 -4.33
CA GLY A 339 -21.26 11.56 -3.41
C GLY A 339 -22.04 12.86 -3.14
N GLU A 340 -23.33 12.91 -3.44
CA GLU A 340 -24.20 14.06 -3.21
C GLU A 340 -24.62 14.13 -1.74
N LEU A 341 -24.27 15.22 -1.08
CA LEU A 341 -24.65 15.46 0.30
C LEU A 341 -26.01 16.19 0.37
N PRO A 342 -26.81 15.94 1.42
CA PRO A 342 -27.94 16.83 1.74
C PRO A 342 -27.46 18.28 1.86
N GLN A 343 -28.30 19.24 1.45
CA GLN A 343 -27.95 20.66 1.42
C GLN A 343 -27.41 21.17 2.77
N GLU A 344 -28.07 20.79 3.86
CA GLU A 344 -27.65 21.15 5.21
C GLU A 344 -26.23 20.62 5.55
N VAL A 345 -25.92 19.38 5.18
CA VAL A 345 -24.57 18.78 5.39
C VAL A 345 -23.52 19.47 4.52
N MET A 346 -23.88 19.85 3.29
CA MET A 346 -22.99 20.60 2.39
C MET A 346 -22.61 21.95 2.99
N GLU A 347 -23.59 22.72 3.46
CA GLU A 347 -23.37 24.01 4.11
C GLU A 347 -22.50 23.90 5.36
N ILE A 348 -22.70 22.85 6.16
CA ILE A 348 -21.85 22.55 7.32
C ILE A 348 -20.41 22.28 6.85
N CYS A 349 -20.19 21.46 5.80
CA CYS A 349 -18.85 21.19 5.28
C CYS A 349 -18.15 22.47 4.80
N GLU A 350 -18.85 23.36 4.08
CA GLU A 350 -18.29 24.64 3.62
C GLU A 350 -17.89 25.54 4.79
N ARG A 351 -18.70 25.57 5.83
CA ARG A 351 -18.41 26.37 7.03
C ARG A 351 -17.24 25.79 7.82
N LEU A 352 -17.23 24.46 8.04
CA LEU A 352 -16.14 23.77 8.71
C LEU A 352 -14.82 23.93 7.97
N ALA A 353 -14.80 23.91 6.62
CA ALA A 353 -13.60 24.13 5.84
C ALA A 353 -12.93 25.48 6.17
N LYS A 354 -13.72 26.55 6.32
CA LYS A 354 -13.24 27.89 6.69
C LYS A 354 -12.76 27.96 8.14
N LEU A 355 -13.55 27.40 9.06
CA LEU A 355 -13.26 27.46 10.49
C LEU A 355 -12.01 26.65 10.84
N THR A 356 -11.89 25.43 10.33
CA THR A 356 -10.72 24.56 10.57
C THR A 356 -9.45 25.12 9.92
N GLU A 357 -9.56 25.80 8.77
CA GLU A 357 -8.43 26.52 8.16
C GLU A 357 -7.94 27.67 9.03
N ASN A 358 -8.85 28.41 9.68
CA ASN A 358 -8.47 29.45 10.62
C ASN A 358 -7.72 28.89 11.84
N LEU A 359 -8.18 27.73 12.39
CA LEU A 359 -7.48 27.05 13.50
C LEU A 359 -6.13 26.51 13.06
N ARG A 360 -6.04 25.95 11.84
CA ARG A 360 -4.78 25.54 11.23
C ARG A 360 -3.79 26.71 11.14
N GLY A 361 -4.22 27.83 10.57
CA GLY A 361 -3.40 29.03 10.44
C GLY A 361 -2.95 29.58 11.80
N LEU A 362 -3.81 29.51 12.82
CA LEU A 362 -3.44 29.90 14.18
C LEU A 362 -2.36 28.99 14.77
N ALA A 363 -2.52 27.68 14.62
CA ALA A 363 -1.54 26.70 15.10
C ALA A 363 -0.18 26.88 14.41
N GLU A 364 -0.17 27.12 13.09
CA GLU A 364 1.04 27.35 12.30
C GLU A 364 1.80 28.61 12.74
N LEU A 365 1.08 29.72 12.99
CA LEU A 365 1.67 30.95 13.49
C LEU A 365 2.36 30.76 14.85
N PHE A 366 1.70 30.08 15.78
CA PHE A 366 2.31 29.78 17.08
C PHE A 366 3.49 28.83 16.98
N LEU A 367 3.39 27.83 16.12
CA LEU A 367 4.49 26.89 15.91
C LEU A 367 5.75 27.58 15.38
N ASN A 368 5.58 28.47 14.38
CA ASN A 368 6.70 29.23 13.82
C ASN A 368 7.35 30.13 14.87
N ASP A 369 6.55 30.88 15.65
CA ASP A 369 7.06 31.76 16.69
C ASP A 369 7.78 30.97 17.82
N LEU A 370 7.23 29.83 18.24
CA LEU A 370 7.84 28.98 19.26
C LEU A 370 9.16 28.35 18.77
N SER A 371 9.23 28.00 17.49
CA SER A 371 10.43 27.37 16.89
C SER A 371 11.63 28.31 16.87
N GLU A 372 11.41 29.63 16.86
CA GLU A 372 12.48 30.63 16.91
C GLU A 372 13.04 30.85 18.34
N LYS A 373 12.36 30.33 19.37
CA LYS A 373 12.70 30.57 20.80
C LYS A 373 13.63 29.52 21.39
N THR A 374 14.49 28.90 20.61
CA THR A 374 15.36 27.79 21.01
C THR A 374 16.39 28.08 22.12
N GLY A 375 16.45 29.30 22.64
CA GLY A 375 17.34 29.73 23.71
C GLY A 375 16.66 29.99 25.07
N SER A 376 15.41 29.53 25.27
CA SER A 376 14.68 29.77 26.53
C SER A 376 15.17 28.88 27.68
N HIS A 377 15.12 29.39 28.94
CA HIS A 377 15.54 28.66 30.11
C HIS A 377 14.73 27.39 30.44
N ASP A 378 13.59 27.16 29.78
CA ASP A 378 12.71 25.99 29.96
C ASP A 378 12.51 25.23 28.64
N ILE A 379 13.59 24.59 28.18
CA ILE A 379 13.63 23.82 26.94
C ILE A 379 12.60 22.67 26.93
N VAL A 380 12.36 22.05 28.07
CA VAL A 380 11.44 20.90 28.20
C VAL A 380 10.03 21.29 27.95
N ARG A 381 9.61 22.35 28.61
CA ARG A 381 8.26 22.87 28.48
C ARG A 381 8.00 23.38 27.07
N LEU A 382 8.98 24.06 26.48
CA LEU A 382 8.94 24.48 25.09
C LEU A 382 8.76 23.29 24.14
N HIS A 383 9.52 22.21 24.34
CA HIS A 383 9.40 21.00 23.50
C HIS A 383 8.02 20.35 23.62
N ARG A 384 7.44 20.28 24.81
CA ARG A 384 6.07 19.76 25.03
C ARG A 384 5.06 20.57 24.24
N VAL A 385 5.10 21.89 24.38
CA VAL A 385 4.18 22.79 23.71
C VAL A 385 4.35 22.72 22.17
N LEU A 386 5.59 22.64 21.68
CA LEU A 386 5.89 22.44 20.27
C LEU A 386 5.28 21.12 19.74
N LEU A 387 5.39 20.02 20.48
CA LEU A 387 4.77 18.75 20.09
C LEU A 387 3.26 18.83 20.03
N GLN A 388 2.64 19.38 21.06
CA GLN A 388 1.19 19.54 21.09
C GLN A 388 0.70 20.47 19.98
N MET A 389 1.42 21.55 19.71
CA MET A 389 1.07 22.48 18.63
C MET A 389 1.24 21.84 17.23
N ASN A 390 2.26 21.03 17.03
CA ASN A 390 2.43 20.23 15.79
C ASN A 390 1.28 19.23 15.60
N ARG A 391 0.85 18.55 16.67
CA ARG A 391 -0.31 17.63 16.62
C ARG A 391 -1.58 18.38 16.27
N ALA A 392 -1.81 19.54 16.90
CA ALA A 392 -2.97 20.37 16.60
C ALA A 392 -2.94 20.89 15.15
N LEU A 393 -1.77 21.32 14.66
CA LEU A 393 -1.59 21.73 13.27
C LEU A 393 -1.94 20.59 12.30
N GLY A 394 -1.40 19.40 12.51
CA GLY A 394 -1.69 18.22 11.69
C GLY A 394 -3.16 17.83 11.71
N HIS A 395 -3.80 17.90 12.89
CA HIS A 395 -5.23 17.63 13.04
C HIS A 395 -6.09 18.62 12.23
N PHE A 396 -5.87 19.93 12.38
CA PHE A 396 -6.65 20.92 11.65
C PHE A 396 -6.31 20.99 10.16
N GLU A 397 -5.09 20.63 9.76
CA GLU A 397 -4.73 20.47 8.34
C GLU A 397 -5.55 19.34 7.69
N ALA A 398 -5.64 18.19 8.34
CA ALA A 398 -6.43 17.06 7.87
C ALA A 398 -7.93 17.41 7.80
N GLN A 399 -8.46 18.07 8.84
CA GLN A 399 -9.85 18.53 8.89
C GLN A 399 -10.15 19.55 7.77
N SER A 400 -9.30 20.55 7.59
CA SER A 400 -9.49 21.56 6.54
C SER A 400 -9.49 20.96 5.14
N LYS A 401 -8.56 20.04 4.86
CA LYS A 401 -8.49 19.31 3.58
C LYS A 401 -9.75 18.47 3.35
N LEU A 402 -10.20 17.72 4.38
CA LEU A 402 -11.40 16.90 4.32
C LEU A 402 -12.64 17.73 3.98
N TRP A 403 -12.91 18.77 4.76
CA TRP A 403 -14.12 19.59 4.58
C TRP A 403 -14.13 20.36 3.26
N ARG A 404 -12.95 20.80 2.80
CA ARG A 404 -12.79 21.39 1.47
C ARG A 404 -13.11 20.38 0.36
N LEU A 405 -12.64 19.13 0.48
CA LEU A 405 -12.94 18.09 -0.48
C LEU A 405 -14.43 17.69 -0.42
N ALA A 406 -14.99 17.57 0.79
CA ALA A 406 -16.39 17.22 1.01
C ALA A 406 -17.35 18.27 0.47
N SER A 407 -16.99 19.57 0.53
CA SER A 407 -17.80 20.69 0.03
C SER A 407 -17.72 20.89 -1.49
N LEU A 408 -16.88 20.13 -2.22
CA LEU A 408 -16.87 20.24 -3.68
C LEU A 408 -18.20 19.80 -4.28
N ALA A 409 -18.85 20.76 -4.97
CA ALA A 409 -20.07 20.50 -5.70
C ALA A 409 -19.77 19.66 -6.95
N HIS A 410 -20.69 18.76 -7.28
CA HIS A 410 -20.60 17.91 -8.46
C HIS A 410 -21.06 18.67 -9.72
N ALA A 411 -20.20 19.54 -10.28
CA ALA A 411 -20.63 20.41 -11.38
C ALA A 411 -20.50 19.79 -12.78
N SER A 412 -19.46 19.04 -13.12
CA SER A 412 -19.31 18.47 -14.49
C SER A 412 -18.19 17.44 -14.61
N GLY A 413 -17.54 17.05 -13.51
CA GLY A 413 -16.43 16.10 -13.48
C GLY A 413 -16.81 14.78 -12.83
N ALA A 414 -15.80 13.98 -12.54
CA ALA A 414 -15.96 12.79 -11.72
C ALA A 414 -16.30 13.18 -10.27
N PRO A 415 -17.27 12.52 -9.62
CA PRO A 415 -17.67 12.84 -8.26
C PRO A 415 -16.58 12.50 -7.24
N VAL A 416 -16.72 13.09 -6.06
CA VAL A 416 -16.01 12.67 -4.85
C VAL A 416 -16.88 11.65 -4.15
N SER A 417 -16.39 10.43 -3.93
CA SER A 417 -17.07 9.44 -3.12
C SER A 417 -17.08 9.90 -1.68
N LYS A 418 -18.24 9.88 -1.02
CA LYS A 418 -18.44 10.32 0.36
C LYS A 418 -19.25 9.28 1.11
N TRP A 419 -18.80 8.92 2.31
CA TRP A 419 -19.51 7.97 3.16
C TRP A 419 -19.20 8.23 4.62
N VAL A 420 -19.99 7.62 5.48
CA VAL A 420 -19.80 7.65 6.93
C VAL A 420 -19.77 6.23 7.48
N THR A 421 -18.91 6.01 8.46
CA THR A 421 -18.82 4.72 9.17
C THR A 421 -19.06 4.92 10.66
N ARG A 422 -19.65 3.91 11.30
CA ARG A 422 -19.66 3.78 12.75
C ARG A 422 -18.70 2.67 13.13
N GLU A 423 -17.84 2.92 14.10
CA GLU A 423 -16.88 1.96 14.64
C GLU A 423 -16.92 2.03 16.17
N THR A 424 -16.70 0.90 16.84
CA THR A 424 -16.53 0.89 18.29
C THR A 424 -15.04 0.92 18.63
N ARG A 425 -14.59 1.96 19.32
CA ARG A 425 -13.21 2.10 19.82
C ARG A 425 -13.25 2.19 21.34
N GLU A 426 -12.51 1.34 22.03
CA GLU A 426 -12.46 1.31 23.51
C GLU A 426 -13.85 1.26 24.18
N GLY A 427 -14.81 0.56 23.52
CA GLY A 427 -16.18 0.42 24.00
C GLY A 427 -17.07 1.66 23.77
N GLN A 428 -16.59 2.69 23.08
CA GLN A 428 -17.37 3.86 22.71
C GLN A 428 -17.63 3.90 21.19
N PRO A 429 -18.83 4.34 20.76
CA PRO A 429 -19.15 4.48 19.35
C PRO A 429 -18.48 5.75 18.79
N HIS A 430 -17.76 5.59 17.70
CA HIS A 430 -17.18 6.68 16.93
C HIS A 430 -17.80 6.73 15.52
N ILE A 431 -18.03 7.92 15.01
CA ILE A 431 -18.51 8.14 13.65
C ILE A 431 -17.41 8.85 12.87
N PHE A 432 -17.05 8.26 11.72
CA PHE A 432 -16.07 8.83 10.81
C PHE A 432 -16.76 9.31 9.54
N PHE A 433 -16.36 10.47 9.08
CA PHE A 433 -16.70 10.98 7.76
C PHE A 433 -15.51 10.77 6.83
N HIS A 434 -15.77 10.18 5.66
CA HIS A 434 -14.75 9.85 4.67
C HIS A 434 -15.06 10.52 3.34
N CYS A 435 -14.02 10.90 2.62
CA CYS A 435 -14.14 11.28 1.21
C CYS A 435 -12.87 11.02 0.41
N VAL A 436 -13.05 10.68 -0.87
CA VAL A 436 -11.98 10.49 -1.83
C VAL A 436 -12.48 10.76 -3.25
N GLY A 437 -11.65 11.39 -4.07
CA GLY A 437 -11.94 11.53 -5.50
C GLY A 437 -11.92 10.16 -6.20
N ILE A 438 -12.94 9.84 -6.99
CA ILE A 438 -12.96 8.57 -7.74
C ILE A 438 -11.95 8.58 -8.90
N ARG A 439 -11.55 9.73 -9.42
CA ARG A 439 -10.53 9.88 -10.47
C ARG A 439 -9.22 10.36 -9.88
N VAL A 440 -8.32 9.42 -9.68
CA VAL A 440 -6.95 9.74 -9.24
C VAL A 440 -6.05 10.23 -10.37
N SER A 441 -6.45 10.02 -11.62
CA SER A 441 -5.69 10.43 -12.82
C SER A 441 -5.32 11.92 -12.82
N ASP A 442 -6.24 12.80 -12.40
CA ASP A 442 -6.00 14.24 -12.38
C ASP A 442 -4.98 14.64 -11.29
N GLN A 443 -4.95 13.87 -10.20
CA GLN A 443 -3.96 14.05 -9.13
C GLN A 443 -2.59 13.51 -9.55
N LEU A 444 -2.55 12.33 -10.19
CA LEU A 444 -1.32 11.77 -10.74
C LEU A 444 -0.72 12.68 -11.82
N GLU A 445 -1.57 13.31 -12.64
CA GLU A 445 -1.12 14.32 -13.60
C GLU A 445 -0.41 15.49 -12.92
N LYS A 446 -0.98 16.00 -11.80
CA LYS A 446 -0.39 17.12 -11.05
C LYS A 446 0.86 16.73 -10.27
N LEU A 447 0.83 15.56 -9.61
CA LEU A 447 1.89 15.16 -8.68
C LEU A 447 3.07 14.51 -9.39
N ILE A 448 2.85 13.75 -10.46
CA ILE A 448 3.90 12.96 -11.12
C ILE A 448 4.13 13.44 -12.55
N TRP A 449 3.12 13.32 -13.42
CA TRP A 449 3.33 13.44 -14.86
C TRP A 449 3.74 14.84 -15.33
N ARG A 450 3.33 15.89 -14.63
CA ARG A 450 3.76 17.27 -14.94
C ARG A 450 5.06 17.68 -14.25
N GLN A 451 5.34 17.08 -13.09
CA GLN A 451 6.48 17.50 -12.29
C GLN A 451 7.77 16.78 -12.72
N VAL A 452 7.69 15.47 -12.98
CA VAL A 452 8.85 14.66 -13.37
C VAL A 452 8.92 14.59 -14.90
N PRO A 453 10.01 15.05 -15.53
CA PRO A 453 10.10 15.14 -16.99
C PRO A 453 9.90 13.81 -17.71
N HIS A 454 10.52 12.73 -17.22
CA HIS A 454 10.47 11.41 -17.83
C HIS A 454 10.23 10.35 -16.76
N VAL A 455 9.18 9.56 -16.95
CA VAL A 455 8.79 8.48 -16.02
C VAL A 455 8.62 7.18 -16.80
N VAL A 456 9.13 6.10 -16.24
CA VAL A 456 8.90 4.74 -16.73
C VAL A 456 7.97 4.03 -15.76
N VAL A 457 6.82 3.57 -16.25
CA VAL A 457 5.88 2.71 -15.53
C VAL A 457 6.04 1.30 -16.06
N THR A 458 6.39 0.36 -15.21
CA THR A 458 6.57 -1.04 -15.62
C THR A 458 5.88 -2.00 -14.68
N SER A 459 5.45 -3.13 -15.22
CA SER A 459 4.93 -4.27 -14.46
C SER A 459 4.91 -5.51 -15.35
N ALA A 460 4.72 -6.67 -14.74
CA ALA A 460 4.43 -7.89 -15.47
C ALA A 460 3.04 -7.85 -16.13
N THR A 461 2.13 -7.07 -15.58
CA THR A 461 0.76 -6.89 -16.04
C THR A 461 0.38 -5.40 -15.97
N LEU A 462 0.19 -4.74 -17.10
CA LEU A 462 -0.33 -3.37 -17.21
C LEU A 462 -1.60 -3.33 -18.06
N ARG A 463 -1.76 -4.33 -18.93
CA ARG A 463 -2.95 -4.48 -19.77
C ARG A 463 -4.02 -5.29 -19.04
N SER A 464 -5.25 -4.99 -19.36
CA SER A 464 -6.42 -5.80 -19.09
C SER A 464 -7.19 -6.03 -20.38
N LEU A 465 -7.71 -7.24 -20.61
CA LEU A 465 -8.37 -7.61 -21.87
C LEU A 465 -7.52 -7.22 -23.11
N ASN A 466 -6.20 -7.43 -23.05
CA ASN A 466 -5.23 -7.08 -24.10
C ASN A 466 -5.12 -5.59 -24.44
N SER A 467 -5.57 -4.69 -23.55
CA SER A 467 -5.59 -3.24 -23.79
C SER A 467 -5.01 -2.46 -22.61
N PHE A 468 -4.33 -1.35 -22.87
CA PHE A 468 -3.90 -0.36 -21.86
C PHE A 468 -5.03 0.60 -21.45
N ALA A 469 -6.23 0.51 -22.04
CA ALA A 469 -7.31 1.47 -21.82
C ALA A 469 -7.63 1.69 -20.31
N ARG A 470 -7.65 0.62 -19.50
CA ARG A 470 -7.89 0.75 -18.05
C ARG A 470 -6.73 1.47 -17.36
N LEU A 471 -5.49 1.16 -17.68
CA LEU A 471 -4.33 1.88 -17.16
C LEU A 471 -4.39 3.36 -17.53
N GLN A 472 -4.67 3.68 -18.79
CA GLN A 472 -4.79 5.06 -19.27
C GLN A 472 -5.88 5.83 -18.50
N GLU A 473 -7.04 5.22 -18.30
CA GLU A 473 -8.16 5.83 -17.58
C GLU A 473 -7.81 6.09 -16.11
N MET A 474 -7.16 5.14 -15.44
CA MET A 474 -6.83 5.22 -14.02
C MET A 474 -5.60 6.10 -13.74
N SER A 475 -4.56 6.00 -14.56
CA SER A 475 -3.31 6.73 -14.34
C SER A 475 -3.29 8.14 -14.93
N GLY A 476 -4.10 8.38 -15.98
CA GLY A 476 -4.09 9.64 -16.74
C GLY A 476 -3.04 9.71 -17.85
N LEU A 477 -2.23 8.66 -18.04
CA LEU A 477 -1.30 8.57 -19.16
C LEU A 477 -2.08 8.49 -20.49
N ARG A 478 -1.60 9.18 -21.55
CA ARG A 478 -2.33 9.29 -22.82
C ARG A 478 -1.40 9.36 -24.01
N ASP A 479 -1.68 8.60 -25.07
CA ASP A 479 -0.94 8.69 -26.35
C ASP A 479 -0.90 10.13 -26.89
N LYS A 480 -2.03 10.86 -26.80
CA LYS A 480 -2.13 12.26 -27.25
C LYS A 480 -1.26 13.23 -26.46
N ALA A 481 -0.83 12.86 -25.26
CA ALA A 481 0.10 13.65 -24.46
C ALA A 481 1.57 13.32 -24.77
N GLY A 482 1.82 12.39 -25.69
CA GLY A 482 3.16 11.90 -26.03
C GLY A 482 3.63 10.73 -25.16
N ASP A 483 2.73 10.11 -24.39
CA ASP A 483 3.07 8.94 -23.59
C ASP A 483 3.09 7.69 -24.49
N ARG A 484 4.02 6.78 -24.21
CA ARG A 484 4.23 5.56 -25.02
C ARG A 484 3.76 4.33 -24.26
N PHE A 485 3.16 3.39 -24.98
CA PHE A 485 2.66 2.13 -24.44
C PHE A 485 3.30 0.97 -25.21
N VAL A 486 4.08 0.16 -24.51
CA VAL A 486 4.86 -0.94 -25.10
C VAL A 486 4.54 -2.25 -24.39
N THR A 487 4.39 -3.31 -25.16
CA THR A 487 4.26 -4.68 -24.64
C THR A 487 5.43 -5.50 -25.14
N LEU A 488 6.07 -6.23 -24.22
CA LEU A 488 7.12 -7.16 -24.55
C LEU A 488 6.58 -8.60 -24.60
N ASP A 489 7.16 -9.40 -25.46
CA ASP A 489 6.80 -10.82 -25.54
C ASP A 489 7.34 -11.60 -24.33
N SER A 490 6.59 -12.62 -23.90
CA SER A 490 7.07 -13.54 -22.89
C SER A 490 8.26 -14.34 -23.42
N PRO A 491 9.34 -14.49 -22.64
CA PRO A 491 10.45 -15.37 -23.03
C PRO A 491 10.13 -16.87 -22.92
N PHE A 492 8.92 -17.22 -22.47
CA PHE A 492 8.50 -18.60 -22.19
C PHE A 492 7.42 -19.08 -23.17
N ASN A 493 7.47 -20.38 -23.51
CA ASN A 493 6.42 -21.04 -24.30
C ASN A 493 5.37 -21.64 -23.35
N HIS A 494 4.35 -20.82 -23.02
CA HIS A 494 3.29 -21.26 -22.10
C HIS A 494 2.48 -22.45 -22.62
N PHE A 495 2.38 -22.62 -23.93
CA PHE A 495 1.65 -23.75 -24.53
C PHE A 495 2.33 -25.09 -24.30
N GLU A 496 3.67 -25.11 -24.30
CA GLU A 496 4.44 -26.31 -24.04
C GLU A 496 4.69 -26.57 -22.55
N GLN A 497 4.83 -25.47 -21.78
CA GLN A 497 5.21 -25.55 -20.37
C GLN A 497 4.01 -25.66 -19.43
N GLY A 498 2.80 -25.29 -19.88
CA GLY A 498 1.64 -25.22 -18.99
C GLY A 498 0.35 -25.66 -19.63
N LYS A 499 -0.58 -26.11 -18.78
CA LYS A 499 -1.94 -26.43 -19.16
C LYS A 499 -2.93 -25.64 -18.33
N LEU A 500 -4.04 -25.24 -18.95
CA LEU A 500 -5.18 -24.63 -18.30
C LEU A 500 -6.31 -25.65 -18.17
N VAL A 501 -6.59 -26.05 -16.93
CA VAL A 501 -7.63 -27.06 -16.63
C VAL A 501 -8.85 -26.37 -16.08
N ILE A 502 -10.00 -26.53 -16.71
CA ILE A 502 -11.29 -25.98 -16.27
C ILE A 502 -12.25 -27.14 -16.03
N PRO A 503 -12.30 -27.71 -14.80
CA PRO A 503 -13.16 -28.84 -14.50
C PRO A 503 -14.65 -28.53 -14.74
N ARG A 504 -15.40 -29.49 -15.25
CA ARG A 504 -16.85 -29.37 -15.46
C ARG A 504 -17.61 -29.57 -14.16
N LEU A 505 -17.52 -28.55 -13.26
CA LEU A 505 -18.31 -28.52 -12.04
C LEU A 505 -19.79 -28.28 -12.35
N ARG A 506 -20.69 -28.84 -11.54
CA ARG A 506 -22.14 -28.67 -11.71
C ARG A 506 -22.61 -27.28 -11.32
N HIS A 507 -22.01 -26.72 -10.24
CA HIS A 507 -22.39 -25.43 -9.69
C HIS A 507 -21.42 -24.32 -10.10
N GLU A 508 -21.96 -23.17 -10.49
CA GLU A 508 -21.17 -21.94 -10.67
C GLU A 508 -20.90 -21.30 -9.31
N PRO A 509 -19.77 -20.56 -9.13
CA PRO A 509 -19.42 -19.92 -7.86
C PRO A 509 -20.27 -18.67 -7.55
N LEU A 510 -21.59 -18.84 -7.52
CA LEU A 510 -22.56 -17.81 -7.15
C LEU A 510 -22.85 -17.91 -5.63
N MET A 511 -23.29 -16.81 -5.00
CA MET A 511 -23.56 -16.78 -3.55
C MET A 511 -24.55 -17.86 -3.12
N GLU A 512 -25.59 -18.11 -3.91
CA GLU A 512 -26.61 -19.12 -3.65
C GLU A 512 -26.13 -20.58 -3.75
N HIS A 513 -25.01 -20.80 -4.43
CA HIS A 513 -24.42 -22.13 -4.66
C HIS A 513 -22.99 -22.25 -4.17
N GLU A 514 -22.47 -21.26 -3.42
CA GLU A 514 -21.05 -21.18 -3.03
C GLU A 514 -20.59 -22.42 -2.26
N GLU A 515 -21.42 -22.92 -1.32
CA GLU A 515 -21.08 -24.12 -0.53
C GLU A 515 -21.01 -25.39 -1.39
N ALA A 516 -21.98 -25.61 -2.27
CA ALA A 516 -21.99 -26.74 -3.20
C ALA A 516 -20.81 -26.70 -4.18
N HIS A 517 -20.52 -25.50 -4.70
CA HIS A 517 -19.35 -25.29 -5.57
C HIS A 517 -18.03 -25.60 -4.85
N LEU A 518 -17.86 -25.12 -3.61
CA LEU A 518 -16.65 -25.38 -2.81
C LEU A 518 -16.53 -26.88 -2.42
N ALA A 519 -17.62 -27.59 -2.22
CA ALA A 519 -17.62 -29.02 -2.00
C ALA A 519 -17.13 -29.79 -3.26
N GLU A 520 -17.58 -29.39 -4.45
CA GLU A 520 -17.11 -29.96 -5.72
C GLU A 520 -15.62 -29.63 -5.97
N MET A 521 -15.21 -28.38 -5.71
CA MET A 521 -13.81 -27.97 -5.75
C MET A 521 -12.95 -28.83 -4.82
N ALA A 522 -13.41 -29.04 -3.58
CA ALA A 522 -12.69 -29.86 -2.59
C ALA A 522 -12.55 -31.32 -3.02
N ALA A 523 -13.59 -31.90 -3.64
CA ALA A 523 -13.56 -33.25 -4.17
C ALA A 523 -12.53 -33.38 -5.32
N TYR A 524 -12.53 -32.43 -6.25
CA TYR A 524 -11.56 -32.39 -7.35
C TYR A 524 -10.12 -32.20 -6.82
N PHE A 525 -9.90 -31.21 -5.96
CA PHE A 525 -8.61 -30.95 -5.34
C PHE A 525 -8.06 -32.19 -4.62
N ARG A 526 -8.91 -32.88 -3.84
CA ARG A 526 -8.52 -34.12 -3.14
C ARG A 526 -8.09 -35.23 -4.12
N ALA A 527 -8.77 -35.32 -5.27
CA ALA A 527 -8.40 -36.30 -6.30
C ALA A 527 -7.03 -35.96 -6.90
N GLU A 528 -6.78 -34.69 -7.24
CA GLU A 528 -5.49 -34.22 -7.73
C GLU A 528 -4.36 -34.43 -6.70
N TYR A 529 -4.58 -34.04 -5.46
CA TYR A 529 -3.61 -34.23 -4.39
C TYR A 529 -3.20 -35.70 -4.21
N LYS A 530 -4.17 -36.64 -4.31
CA LYS A 530 -3.92 -38.08 -4.18
C LYS A 530 -3.16 -38.69 -5.35
N LYS A 531 -3.20 -38.10 -6.55
CA LYS A 531 -2.36 -38.58 -7.68
C LYS A 531 -0.88 -38.45 -7.38
N GLY A 532 -0.47 -37.43 -6.58
CA GLY A 532 0.92 -37.23 -6.18
C GLY A 532 1.87 -36.81 -7.29
N GLU A 533 1.33 -36.36 -8.43
CA GLU A 533 2.09 -35.94 -9.60
C GLU A 533 2.78 -34.56 -9.37
N HIS A 534 2.16 -33.73 -8.54
CA HIS A 534 2.63 -32.36 -8.21
C HIS A 534 3.14 -32.33 -6.77
N LYS A 535 4.35 -31.80 -6.58
CA LYS A 535 4.94 -31.62 -5.24
C LYS A 535 4.60 -30.25 -4.65
N GLY A 536 4.80 -29.20 -5.40
CA GLY A 536 4.47 -27.83 -4.97
C GLY A 536 3.13 -27.36 -5.54
N MET A 537 2.18 -27.03 -4.66
CA MET A 537 0.85 -26.57 -5.05
C MET A 537 0.51 -25.25 -4.36
N LEU A 538 -0.31 -24.43 -5.03
CA LEU A 538 -0.85 -23.16 -4.52
C LEU A 538 -2.37 -23.11 -4.75
N VAL A 539 -3.15 -22.87 -3.70
CA VAL A 539 -4.62 -22.73 -3.78
C VAL A 539 -5.02 -21.32 -3.43
N LEU A 540 -5.70 -20.61 -4.34
CA LEU A 540 -6.06 -19.21 -4.23
C LEU A 540 -7.56 -19.00 -4.12
N PHE A 541 -7.96 -18.25 -3.11
CA PHE A 541 -9.35 -17.90 -2.83
C PHE A 541 -9.61 -16.40 -3.00
N ALA A 542 -10.83 -16.07 -3.42
CA ALA A 542 -11.28 -14.67 -3.54
C ALA A 542 -11.66 -14.06 -2.17
N SER A 543 -11.93 -14.86 -1.14
CA SER A 543 -12.30 -14.38 0.19
C SER A 543 -11.87 -15.37 1.28
N ASN A 544 -11.65 -14.85 2.49
CA ASN A 544 -11.34 -15.68 3.67
C ASN A 544 -12.47 -16.64 4.01
N ARG A 545 -13.73 -16.21 3.86
CA ARG A 545 -14.91 -17.05 4.08
C ARG A 545 -14.87 -18.29 3.16
N ALA A 546 -14.65 -18.09 1.86
CA ALA A 546 -14.58 -19.22 0.93
C ALA A 546 -13.40 -20.15 1.24
N MET A 547 -12.25 -19.61 1.64
CA MET A 547 -11.10 -20.41 2.08
C MET A 547 -11.44 -21.28 3.31
N GLN A 548 -12.04 -20.70 4.34
CA GLN A 548 -12.44 -21.45 5.55
C GLN A 548 -13.50 -22.51 5.25
N THR A 549 -14.48 -22.21 4.39
CA THR A 549 -15.48 -23.17 3.95
C THR A 549 -14.84 -24.33 3.17
N PHE A 550 -13.93 -24.06 2.26
CA PHE A 550 -13.17 -25.12 1.56
C PHE A 550 -12.40 -26.02 2.54
N LEU A 551 -11.69 -25.41 3.50
CA LEU A 551 -10.93 -26.16 4.52
C LEU A 551 -11.81 -27.07 5.36
N SER A 552 -13.08 -26.72 5.59
CA SER A 552 -14.05 -27.58 6.28
C SER A 552 -14.43 -28.84 5.49
N PHE A 553 -14.30 -28.81 4.16
CA PHE A 553 -14.52 -29.97 3.29
C PHE A 553 -13.31 -30.90 3.13
N VAL A 554 -12.10 -30.45 3.55
CA VAL A 554 -10.86 -31.25 3.49
C VAL A 554 -10.18 -31.43 4.85
N PRO A 555 -10.92 -31.82 5.92
CA PRO A 555 -10.37 -31.93 7.27
C PRO A 555 -9.25 -33.00 7.37
N ASP A 556 -9.32 -34.01 6.55
CA ASP A 556 -8.33 -35.09 6.42
C ASP A 556 -6.97 -34.56 5.88
N LEU A 557 -6.97 -33.51 5.09
CA LEU A 557 -5.75 -32.90 4.53
C LEU A 557 -5.25 -31.71 5.35
N ARG A 558 -6.05 -31.18 6.29
CA ARG A 558 -5.80 -29.89 6.96
C ARG A 558 -4.42 -29.76 7.58
N LEU A 559 -3.89 -30.82 8.19
CA LEU A 559 -2.57 -30.83 8.83
C LEU A 559 -1.41 -30.76 7.81
N GLY A 560 -1.65 -31.20 6.56
CA GLY A 560 -0.68 -31.13 5.46
C GLY A 560 -0.67 -29.81 4.71
N LEU A 561 -1.70 -28.96 4.92
CA LEU A 561 -1.85 -27.68 4.24
C LEU A 561 -1.19 -26.54 5.04
N LEU A 562 -0.45 -25.69 4.35
CA LEU A 562 0.17 -24.48 4.89
C LEU A 562 -0.76 -23.28 4.61
N VAL A 563 -1.58 -22.91 5.59
CA VAL A 563 -2.67 -21.96 5.41
C VAL A 563 -2.28 -20.56 5.86
N GLN A 564 -2.62 -19.56 5.06
CA GLN A 564 -2.45 -18.15 5.39
C GLN A 564 -3.14 -17.83 6.71
N GLY A 565 -2.38 -17.25 7.66
CA GLY A 565 -2.86 -16.90 9.00
C GLY A 565 -2.46 -17.88 10.10
N ASP A 566 -2.05 -19.10 9.77
CA ASP A 566 -1.53 -20.05 10.78
C ASP A 566 -0.15 -19.62 11.29
N GLN A 567 0.67 -19.06 10.41
CA GLN A 567 2.03 -18.58 10.71
C GLN A 567 2.36 -17.34 9.85
N PRO A 568 3.41 -16.59 10.16
CA PRO A 568 3.92 -15.54 9.30
C PRO A 568 4.24 -16.08 7.88
N ARG A 569 3.96 -15.28 6.86
CA ARG A 569 4.08 -15.68 5.45
C ARG A 569 5.46 -16.27 5.10
N TYR A 570 6.55 -15.60 5.53
CA TYR A 570 7.90 -16.06 5.24
C TYR A 570 8.15 -17.47 5.77
N ARG A 571 7.58 -17.80 6.95
CA ARG A 571 7.71 -19.10 7.58
C ARG A 571 6.97 -20.20 6.81
N LEU A 572 5.76 -19.89 6.32
CA LEU A 572 4.99 -20.81 5.47
C LEU A 572 5.74 -21.12 4.17
N VAL A 573 6.34 -20.10 3.55
CA VAL A 573 7.12 -20.27 2.32
C VAL A 573 8.40 -21.09 2.56
N GLU A 574 9.09 -20.84 3.66
CA GLU A 574 10.27 -21.61 4.07
C GLU A 574 9.94 -23.10 4.29
N LEU A 575 8.87 -23.38 5.03
CA LEU A 575 8.37 -24.74 5.27
C LEU A 575 7.97 -25.43 3.96
N HIS A 576 7.31 -24.68 3.07
CA HIS A 576 6.93 -25.18 1.75
C HIS A 576 8.16 -25.60 0.94
N ARG A 577 9.17 -24.74 0.85
CA ARG A 577 10.43 -25.04 0.15
C ARG A 577 11.10 -26.31 0.71
N LYS A 578 11.25 -26.35 2.03
CA LYS A 578 11.88 -27.48 2.72
C LYS A 578 11.17 -28.80 2.43
N LYS A 579 9.83 -28.83 2.47
CA LYS A 579 9.05 -30.05 2.17
C LYS A 579 9.25 -30.50 0.73
N VAL A 580 9.11 -29.58 -0.23
CA VAL A 580 9.25 -29.89 -1.65
C VAL A 580 10.68 -30.38 -1.97
N GLU A 581 11.69 -29.73 -1.42
CA GLU A 581 13.11 -30.14 -1.57
C GLU A 581 13.39 -31.53 -0.96
N GLN A 582 12.63 -31.93 0.04
CA GLN A 582 12.65 -33.28 0.62
C GLN A 582 11.83 -34.31 -0.19
N GLY A 583 11.23 -33.89 -1.30
CA GLY A 583 10.38 -34.74 -2.16
C GLY A 583 8.96 -34.92 -1.64
N GLU A 584 8.56 -34.19 -0.59
CA GLU A 584 7.21 -34.25 -0.03
C GLU A 584 6.25 -33.27 -0.76
N ALA A 585 4.98 -33.68 -0.89
CA ALA A 585 3.96 -32.78 -1.38
C ALA A 585 3.68 -31.67 -0.35
N SER A 586 3.62 -30.44 -0.82
CA SER A 586 3.33 -29.27 0.01
C SER A 586 2.36 -28.32 -0.69
N VAL A 587 1.36 -27.85 0.04
CA VAL A 587 0.29 -26.99 -0.48
C VAL A 587 0.24 -25.70 0.31
N LEU A 588 0.43 -24.59 -0.39
CA LEU A 588 0.15 -23.26 0.15
C LEU A 588 -1.31 -22.88 -0.13
N VAL A 589 -2.03 -22.43 0.88
CA VAL A 589 -3.45 -22.03 0.76
C VAL A 589 -3.59 -20.60 1.25
N GLY A 590 -4.18 -19.71 0.43
CA GLY A 590 -4.36 -18.33 0.82
C GLY A 590 -5.22 -17.50 -0.14
N LEU A 591 -5.29 -16.22 0.13
CA LEU A 591 -5.95 -15.23 -0.72
C LEU A 591 -5.01 -14.78 -1.85
N GLN A 592 -5.54 -14.07 -2.83
CA GLN A 592 -4.73 -13.52 -3.93
C GLN A 592 -3.54 -12.69 -3.43
N SER A 593 -3.75 -11.84 -2.43
CA SER A 593 -2.68 -11.01 -1.82
C SER A 593 -1.57 -11.85 -1.17
N PHE A 594 -1.87 -13.07 -0.71
CA PHE A 594 -0.87 -13.99 -0.19
C PHE A 594 0.11 -14.45 -1.28
N ALA A 595 -0.37 -14.60 -2.51
CA ALA A 595 0.47 -15.03 -3.63
C ALA A 595 1.35 -13.92 -4.22
N GLU A 596 1.04 -12.65 -3.96
CA GLU A 596 1.83 -11.52 -4.48
C GLU A 596 3.28 -11.58 -4.00
N GLY A 597 4.24 -11.46 -4.92
CA GLY A 597 5.67 -11.52 -4.58
C GLY A 597 6.22 -12.91 -4.22
N LEU A 598 5.43 -14.00 -4.33
CA LEU A 598 5.97 -15.35 -4.23
C LEU A 598 6.85 -15.66 -5.45
N ASP A 599 8.09 -16.08 -5.22
CA ASP A 599 9.00 -16.57 -6.26
C ASP A 599 9.29 -18.06 -6.02
N LEU A 600 8.41 -18.89 -6.59
CA LEU A 600 8.48 -20.35 -6.54
C LEU A 600 8.70 -20.86 -7.96
N LYS A 601 9.79 -21.58 -8.21
CA LYS A 601 10.21 -22.05 -9.54
C LYS A 601 10.29 -23.57 -9.59
N GLY A 602 10.04 -24.12 -10.77
CA GLY A 602 10.13 -25.56 -11.03
C GLY A 602 9.18 -26.35 -10.12
N GLU A 603 9.67 -27.39 -9.46
CA GLU A 603 8.87 -28.25 -8.58
C GLU A 603 8.30 -27.55 -7.35
N LEU A 604 8.84 -26.38 -6.97
CA LEU A 604 8.28 -25.58 -5.87
C LEU A 604 6.87 -25.08 -6.18
N LEU A 605 6.50 -24.98 -7.46
CA LEU A 605 5.14 -24.65 -7.87
C LEU A 605 4.86 -25.26 -9.24
N SER A 606 4.24 -26.42 -9.27
CA SER A 606 3.84 -27.14 -10.48
C SER A 606 2.32 -27.20 -10.66
N GLN A 607 1.52 -26.80 -9.65
CA GLN A 607 0.07 -26.72 -9.80
C GLN A 607 -0.50 -25.51 -9.05
N VAL A 608 -1.32 -24.72 -9.75
CA VAL A 608 -2.03 -23.54 -9.19
C VAL A 608 -3.53 -23.77 -9.30
N HIS A 609 -4.23 -23.71 -8.17
CA HIS A 609 -5.68 -23.84 -8.09
C HIS A 609 -6.31 -22.47 -7.84
N ILE A 610 -7.22 -22.05 -8.68
CA ILE A 610 -7.93 -20.77 -8.59
C ILE A 610 -9.42 -21.06 -8.36
N HIS A 611 -9.93 -20.62 -7.19
CA HIS A 611 -11.31 -20.86 -6.79
C HIS A 611 -12.32 -20.31 -7.79
N LYS A 612 -12.23 -19.03 -8.11
CA LYS A 612 -13.14 -18.35 -9.05
C LYS A 612 -12.51 -17.08 -9.63
N ILE A 613 -13.10 -16.57 -10.71
CA ILE A 613 -12.74 -15.24 -11.23
C ILE A 613 -12.96 -14.21 -10.13
N ALA A 614 -11.90 -13.49 -9.77
CA ALA A 614 -11.90 -12.48 -8.71
C ALA A 614 -12.38 -11.13 -9.28
N PHE A 615 -13.69 -10.91 -9.30
CA PHE A 615 -14.27 -9.59 -9.54
C PHE A 615 -14.01 -8.69 -8.32
N PRO A 616 -13.83 -7.36 -8.53
CA PRO A 616 -13.70 -6.44 -7.39
C PRO A 616 -14.96 -6.44 -6.53
N PRO A 617 -14.83 -6.16 -5.22
CA PRO A 617 -15.99 -6.01 -4.34
C PRO A 617 -16.94 -4.95 -4.88
N VAL A 618 -18.22 -5.28 -4.98
CA VAL A 618 -19.26 -4.38 -5.51
C VAL A 618 -19.86 -3.47 -4.44
N ASP A 619 -19.44 -3.60 -3.19
CA ASP A 619 -19.93 -2.89 -2.00
C ASP A 619 -19.00 -1.76 -1.53
N SER A 620 -17.77 -1.66 -2.05
CA SER A 620 -16.87 -0.55 -1.71
C SER A 620 -17.50 0.80 -2.11
N PRO A 621 -17.55 1.80 -1.19
CA PRO A 621 -18.12 3.12 -1.47
C PRO A 621 -17.59 3.78 -2.74
N VAL A 622 -16.29 3.66 -2.99
CA VAL A 622 -15.63 4.23 -4.16
C VAL A 622 -16.06 3.52 -5.44
N VAL A 623 -16.06 2.18 -5.42
CA VAL A 623 -16.43 1.34 -6.58
C VAL A 623 -17.89 1.58 -6.97
N VAL A 624 -18.77 1.67 -5.97
CA VAL A 624 -20.20 1.94 -6.22
C VAL A 624 -20.40 3.35 -6.78
N THR A 625 -19.73 4.37 -6.20
CA THR A 625 -19.83 5.75 -6.70
C THR A 625 -19.29 5.87 -8.12
N GLU A 626 -18.15 5.22 -8.45
CA GLU A 626 -17.63 5.16 -9.83
C GLU A 626 -18.65 4.48 -10.77
N GLY A 627 -19.28 3.38 -10.33
CA GLY A 627 -20.30 2.67 -11.09
C GLY A 627 -21.53 3.52 -11.39
N GLU A 628 -22.02 4.31 -10.43
CA GLU A 628 -23.11 5.25 -10.60
C GLU A 628 -22.75 6.36 -11.61
N TRP A 629 -21.56 6.92 -11.48
CA TRP A 629 -21.03 7.93 -12.39
C TRP A 629 -20.89 7.40 -13.82
N LEU A 630 -20.34 6.19 -14.00
CA LEU A 630 -20.26 5.55 -15.32
C LEU A 630 -21.63 5.38 -15.95
N LYS A 631 -22.65 4.96 -15.17
CA LYS A 631 -24.04 4.86 -15.65
C LYS A 631 -24.59 6.21 -16.10
N SER A 632 -24.31 7.30 -15.36
CA SER A 632 -24.73 8.66 -15.75
C SER A 632 -24.12 9.07 -17.09
N LEU A 633 -22.91 8.58 -17.40
CA LEU A 633 -22.24 8.75 -18.69
C LEU A 633 -22.67 7.75 -19.77
N LYS A 634 -23.70 6.94 -19.50
CA LYS A 634 -24.18 5.83 -20.39
C LYS A 634 -23.10 4.78 -20.68
N ARG A 635 -22.16 4.60 -19.74
CA ARG A 635 -21.15 3.54 -19.80
C ARG A 635 -21.55 2.40 -18.86
N TYR A 636 -21.27 1.17 -19.24
CA TYR A 636 -21.61 -0.01 -18.42
C TYR A 636 -20.49 -0.29 -17.42
N PRO A 637 -20.72 -0.18 -16.09
CA PRO A 637 -19.69 -0.39 -15.07
C PRO A 637 -19.04 -1.77 -15.15
N PHE A 638 -19.80 -2.81 -15.47
CA PHE A 638 -19.27 -4.15 -15.63
C PHE A 638 -18.17 -4.21 -16.72
N GLU A 639 -18.40 -3.58 -17.86
CA GLU A 639 -17.46 -3.57 -18.99
C GLU A 639 -16.23 -2.69 -18.75
N VAL A 640 -16.39 -1.58 -18.05
CA VAL A 640 -15.34 -0.56 -17.88
C VAL A 640 -14.52 -0.78 -16.62
N GLN A 641 -15.15 -1.31 -15.59
CA GLN A 641 -14.58 -1.40 -14.24
C GLN A 641 -14.35 -2.86 -13.81
N SER A 642 -15.44 -3.66 -13.75
CA SER A 642 -15.38 -4.99 -13.15
C SER A 642 -14.65 -6.02 -14.00
N LEU A 643 -14.96 -6.06 -15.30
CA LEU A 643 -14.37 -7.06 -16.20
C LEU A 643 -12.87 -6.82 -16.47
N PRO A 644 -12.40 -5.57 -16.70
CA PRO A 644 -10.97 -5.29 -16.80
C PRO A 644 -10.21 -5.64 -15.50
N ALA A 645 -10.78 -5.33 -14.32
CA ALA A 645 -10.16 -5.69 -13.04
C ALA A 645 -10.09 -7.21 -12.84
N ALA A 646 -11.15 -7.95 -13.20
CA ALA A 646 -11.16 -9.41 -13.16
C ALA A 646 -10.13 -10.03 -14.12
N SER A 647 -10.01 -9.47 -15.35
CA SER A 647 -8.97 -9.88 -16.31
C SER A 647 -7.57 -9.71 -15.73
N PHE A 648 -7.30 -8.55 -15.13
CA PHE A 648 -6.04 -8.23 -14.51
C PHE A 648 -5.70 -9.23 -13.38
N ASN A 649 -6.64 -9.45 -12.46
CA ASN A 649 -6.47 -10.41 -11.36
C ASN A 649 -6.18 -11.83 -11.86
N LEU A 650 -6.90 -12.27 -12.90
CA LEU A 650 -6.75 -13.59 -13.47
C LEU A 650 -5.37 -13.78 -14.13
N ILE A 651 -4.90 -12.78 -14.90
CA ILE A 651 -3.56 -12.79 -15.52
C ILE A 651 -2.48 -12.90 -14.44
N GLN A 652 -2.62 -12.16 -13.34
CA GLN A 652 -1.66 -12.24 -12.23
C GLN A 652 -1.64 -13.60 -11.53
N GLN A 653 -2.81 -14.22 -11.31
CA GLN A 653 -2.92 -15.52 -10.69
C GLN A 653 -2.30 -16.61 -11.58
N VAL A 654 -2.64 -16.58 -12.87
CA VAL A 654 -2.11 -17.51 -13.89
C VAL A 654 -0.60 -17.34 -14.08
N GLY A 655 -0.10 -16.11 -14.05
CA GLY A 655 1.33 -15.77 -14.17
C GLY A 655 2.21 -16.26 -13.02
N ARG A 656 1.66 -16.94 -12.00
CA ARG A 656 2.45 -17.53 -10.92
C ARG A 656 3.15 -18.82 -11.34
N LEU A 657 2.60 -19.57 -12.27
CA LEU A 657 3.11 -20.90 -12.65
C LEU A 657 4.43 -20.83 -13.43
N ILE A 658 4.46 -20.10 -14.56
CA ILE A 658 5.61 -20.09 -15.47
C ILE A 658 6.47 -18.84 -15.20
N ARG A 659 7.67 -19.05 -14.60
CA ARG A 659 8.63 -18.00 -14.23
C ARG A 659 10.04 -18.24 -14.70
N SER A 660 10.32 -19.43 -15.21
CA SER A 660 11.60 -19.83 -15.78
C SER A 660 11.39 -20.87 -16.87
N HIS A 661 12.43 -21.16 -17.64
CA HIS A 661 12.41 -22.23 -18.64
C HIS A 661 12.22 -23.62 -18.02
N SER A 662 12.57 -23.78 -16.73
CA SER A 662 12.39 -25.02 -15.98
C SER A 662 11.02 -25.17 -15.33
N CYS A 663 10.16 -24.14 -15.38
CA CYS A 663 8.80 -24.23 -14.85
C CYS A 663 7.91 -24.99 -15.81
N TRP A 664 7.03 -25.79 -15.25
CA TRP A 664 6.01 -26.56 -15.95
C TRP A 664 4.84 -26.82 -15.02
N GLY A 665 3.69 -27.21 -15.57
CA GLY A 665 2.60 -27.68 -14.72
C GLY A 665 1.21 -27.24 -15.17
N GLU A 666 0.28 -27.14 -14.21
CA GLU A 666 -1.14 -26.98 -14.47
C GLU A 666 -1.73 -25.80 -13.69
N ILE A 667 -2.66 -25.10 -14.33
CA ILE A 667 -3.50 -24.08 -13.70
C ILE A 667 -4.92 -24.59 -13.72
N VAL A 668 -5.46 -24.88 -12.56
CA VAL A 668 -6.83 -25.41 -12.40
C VAL A 668 -7.74 -24.25 -11.99
N ILE A 669 -8.70 -23.86 -12.85
CA ILE A 669 -9.65 -22.80 -12.55
C ILE A 669 -11.04 -23.39 -12.37
N TYR A 670 -11.57 -23.29 -11.16
CA TYR A 670 -12.87 -23.87 -10.77
C TYR A 670 -14.07 -23.01 -11.15
N ASP A 671 -13.94 -22.15 -12.16
CA ASP A 671 -14.97 -21.24 -12.57
C ASP A 671 -15.40 -21.48 -14.03
N ARG A 672 -16.41 -22.31 -14.23
CA ARG A 672 -16.93 -22.64 -15.56
C ARG A 672 -17.54 -21.43 -16.31
N ARG A 673 -17.75 -20.28 -15.65
CA ARG A 673 -18.21 -19.06 -16.31
C ARG A 673 -17.21 -18.57 -17.37
N LEU A 674 -15.95 -18.98 -17.30
CA LEU A 674 -14.97 -18.79 -18.37
C LEU A 674 -15.41 -19.42 -19.70
N LEU A 675 -16.19 -20.51 -19.65
CA LEU A 675 -16.67 -21.26 -20.81
C LEU A 675 -18.12 -20.95 -21.16
N THR A 676 -18.95 -20.59 -20.17
CA THR A 676 -20.41 -20.47 -20.32
C THR A 676 -20.90 -19.03 -20.53
N LYS A 677 -20.12 -18.02 -20.09
CA LYS A 677 -20.52 -16.61 -20.23
C LYS A 677 -19.80 -15.93 -21.40
N SER A 678 -20.46 -14.98 -22.04
CA SER A 678 -19.93 -14.23 -23.18
C SER A 678 -18.61 -13.50 -22.89
N TYR A 679 -18.45 -13.01 -21.67
CA TYR A 679 -17.19 -12.37 -21.22
C TYR A 679 -16.05 -13.38 -20.95
N GLY A 680 -16.39 -14.65 -20.75
CA GLY A 680 -15.40 -15.69 -20.42
C GLY A 680 -14.35 -15.87 -21.51
N LYS A 681 -14.78 -15.89 -22.78
CA LYS A 681 -13.88 -15.94 -23.93
C LYS A 681 -12.88 -14.76 -23.92
N ARG A 682 -13.35 -13.54 -23.65
CA ARG A 682 -12.50 -12.34 -23.58
C ARG A 682 -11.45 -12.44 -22.46
N LEU A 683 -11.81 -13.06 -21.33
CA LEU A 683 -10.87 -13.33 -20.24
C LEU A 683 -9.83 -14.37 -20.64
N LEU A 684 -10.25 -15.45 -21.32
CA LEU A 684 -9.32 -16.47 -21.81
C LEU A 684 -8.38 -15.93 -22.90
N ASP A 685 -8.89 -15.13 -23.83
CA ASP A 685 -8.11 -14.49 -24.89
C ASP A 685 -7.07 -13.49 -24.34
N ALA A 686 -7.24 -13.02 -23.10
CA ALA A 686 -6.30 -12.13 -22.42
C ALA A 686 -5.18 -12.88 -21.69
N LEU A 687 -5.30 -14.19 -21.49
CA LEU A 687 -4.27 -15.02 -20.89
C LEU A 687 -3.17 -15.40 -21.90
N PRO A 688 -1.98 -15.77 -21.44
CA PRO A 688 -1.03 -16.49 -22.29
C PRO A 688 -1.66 -17.72 -22.90
N VAL A 689 -1.19 -18.12 -24.07
CA VAL A 689 -1.76 -19.27 -24.80
C VAL A 689 -1.38 -20.57 -24.09
N PHE A 690 -2.39 -21.29 -23.57
CA PHE A 690 -2.26 -22.60 -22.93
C PHE A 690 -3.10 -23.64 -23.70
N ALA A 691 -2.71 -24.91 -23.59
CA ALA A 691 -3.60 -26.01 -23.91
C ALA A 691 -4.73 -26.05 -22.86
N ILE A 692 -6.00 -26.06 -23.29
CA ILE A 692 -7.17 -26.06 -22.40
C ILE A 692 -7.76 -27.45 -22.30
N GLU A 693 -7.87 -27.99 -21.08
CA GLU A 693 -8.49 -29.26 -20.77
C GLU A 693 -9.76 -29.06 -19.92
N GLN A 694 -10.79 -29.87 -20.15
CA GLN A 694 -12.07 -29.79 -19.45
C GLN A 694 -12.49 -31.17 -18.91
N PRO A 695 -11.80 -31.67 -17.87
CA PRO A 695 -12.16 -32.96 -17.30
C PRO A 695 -13.50 -32.93 -16.57
N GLU A 696 -14.16 -34.09 -16.51
CA GLU A 696 -15.32 -34.27 -15.66
C GLU A 696 -14.92 -34.22 -14.19
N ALA A 697 -15.71 -33.54 -13.36
CA ALA A 697 -15.47 -33.51 -11.95
C ALA A 697 -15.90 -34.82 -11.27
N PRO A 698 -15.14 -35.35 -10.30
CA PRO A 698 -15.59 -36.47 -9.50
C PRO A 698 -16.85 -36.12 -8.72
N GLU A 699 -17.70 -37.10 -8.44
CA GLU A 699 -18.90 -36.87 -7.63
C GLU A 699 -18.52 -36.36 -6.23
N ALA A 700 -19.02 -35.17 -5.90
CA ALA A 700 -18.83 -34.63 -4.56
C ALA A 700 -19.67 -35.42 -3.56
N LEU A 701 -19.02 -36.05 -2.58
CA LEU A 701 -19.69 -36.56 -1.39
C LEU A 701 -20.13 -35.35 -0.56
N ILE A 702 -21.34 -34.90 -0.81
CA ILE A 702 -21.95 -33.76 -0.10
C ILE A 702 -22.40 -34.24 1.29
N LYS A 703 -21.45 -34.41 2.22
CA LYS A 703 -21.72 -34.33 3.66
C LYS A 703 -20.65 -33.46 4.28
N PRO A 704 -20.97 -32.19 4.59
CA PRO A 704 -20.12 -31.44 5.50
C PRO A 704 -20.06 -32.22 6.82
N ALA A 705 -18.86 -32.36 7.37
CA ALA A 705 -18.75 -32.83 8.75
C ALA A 705 -19.62 -31.91 9.63
N PRO A 706 -20.44 -32.42 10.55
CA PRO A 706 -21.28 -31.60 11.38
C PRO A 706 -20.40 -30.56 12.07
N ALA A 707 -20.68 -29.29 11.81
CA ALA A 707 -20.01 -28.18 12.46
C ALA A 707 -20.16 -28.45 13.97
N LYS A 708 -19.08 -28.71 14.69
CA LYS A 708 -19.09 -28.71 16.15
C LYS A 708 -19.67 -27.36 16.52
N ARG A 709 -20.91 -27.35 17.04
CA ARG A 709 -21.48 -26.16 17.67
C ARG A 709 -20.43 -25.65 18.63
N ALA A 710 -19.82 -24.55 18.30
CA ALA A 710 -19.00 -23.81 19.22
C ALA A 710 -19.88 -23.51 20.41
N ALA A 711 -19.56 -24.11 21.56
CA ALA A 711 -20.24 -23.85 22.80
C ALA A 711 -20.25 -22.33 22.99
N ALA A 712 -21.44 -21.78 23.10
CA ALA A 712 -21.65 -20.39 23.48
C ALA A 712 -20.86 -20.13 24.76
N GLY A 713 -19.88 -19.28 24.72
CA GLY A 713 -19.13 -18.90 25.89
C GLY A 713 -17.64 -18.69 25.68
N ARG A 714 -17.27 -17.79 24.80
CA ARG A 714 -16.04 -17.00 24.98
C ARG A 714 -16.27 -15.60 24.40
N LYS A 715 -16.24 -14.65 25.30
CA LYS A 715 -16.24 -13.20 25.06
C LYS A 715 -15.17 -12.83 24.04
N GLY A 716 -15.55 -11.95 23.16
CA GLY A 716 -14.82 -11.21 22.15
C GLY A 716 -13.30 -11.37 22.09
N ALA A 717 -12.83 -11.97 21.01
CA ALA A 717 -11.52 -11.62 20.49
C ALA A 717 -11.70 -10.38 19.59
N PRO A 718 -10.84 -9.36 19.70
CA PRO A 718 -11.00 -8.15 18.92
C PRO A 718 -10.84 -8.46 17.43
N ALA A 719 -11.77 -7.95 16.63
CA ALA A 719 -11.69 -7.99 15.18
C ALA A 719 -10.34 -7.43 14.73
N ARG A 720 -9.58 -8.22 13.99
CA ARG A 720 -8.30 -7.80 13.41
C ARG A 720 -8.57 -6.63 12.45
N ARG A 721 -8.02 -5.49 12.81
CA ARG A 721 -7.96 -4.27 11.99
C ARG A 721 -7.48 -4.62 10.58
N ARG A 722 -8.19 -4.15 9.57
CA ARG A 722 -7.60 -3.94 8.26
C ARG A 722 -6.45 -2.94 8.46
N ASN A 723 -5.22 -3.40 8.23
CA ASN A 723 -4.07 -2.52 8.16
C ASN A 723 -4.23 -1.63 6.94
N THR A 724 -4.73 -0.43 7.16
CA THR A 724 -4.42 0.69 6.27
C THR A 724 -2.99 1.08 6.58
N TYR A 725 -2.08 0.75 5.66
CA TYR A 725 -0.72 1.26 5.69
C TYR A 725 -0.78 2.78 5.53
N ARG A 726 -0.42 3.48 6.58
CA ARG A 726 0.10 4.84 6.53
C ARG A 726 1.57 4.82 6.92
#